data_548ea9cadfdc886d0652467b9848b9bd
#
_entry.id   548ea9cadfdc886d0652467b9848b9bd
#
_cell.length_a   1.000
_cell.length_b   1.000
_cell.length_c   1.000
_cell.angle_alpha   90.00
_cell.angle_beta   90.00
_cell.angle_gamma   90.00
#
_symmetry.space_group_name_H-M   'P 1'
#
loop_
_entity.id
_entity.type
_entity.pdbx_description
1 polymer ?
#
loop_
_entity_poly.entity_id
_entity_poly.type
_entity_poly.pdbx_seq_one_letter_code
_entity_poly.pdbx_strand_id
1 'polypeptide(L)'
;MDQLIAEDPPSIGPYRLIARLGEGGMGLVYLGRSEGGRTVAVKVVQAEYAGHPEFRRRFAREVAAARRVGGSCTAAVLDADPEAAVPWVATQYIPGPDLHAVVARQFGPLPEYSVHTLANRLALALRAVHEAGLIHRDLKPSNVLVTVDGPRVIDFGIARAMDSLAEEHSLHTRTGMLIGSPGFMSPEQVRGLELTPASDVFCLGAVLVYAATGRLLFGATDTGLNAHLFRVAEDEADLAGVPDALLDLVRDCLHKDPARRPTPAEVARRTTPDQAEEWLPGAVLAQLGRHAAQLLDYAPPAPAQAPPQTTPQAHAGERDRDGAPARDRSVPLPPAYAPTAPAPFDPSRGFGPPPGPLPDGSATPVPAPAPAGGPPPPHPRRWWGLAVIALAQLLVLMQAADFTMAIPAVQADLHLSYGSLGPMVNAYYIAFGAVLLIGGHLADLVGRKQTLIIGLFGCAATAALAGSAGDSGTLTAARVLQGAFGALLTPAALALVADGFTDPRERGRAFGVYAAVAGGGTAFALAVSGWLLGTLAWRVSLYAVVPLAVIALIGAFTLLDDRPARTRGRFDPLGVLLGSGGVAALTYGLSSAPSRGWAAPLTLILLGGSVMLLVGFVAWQIASADPMVASSVFRDPSRLGSLLSLSLAAAATFTLYLALSTYLEAVCGFPPQTAGLAMLPMVGATVIGSTQVSARRLHRTAPRVLTVVGLVLTAVGLLLLTALEDGSYVSGALPGMLLAGLGTGIAFVPVLATATGRGGPERSGGAAGAVTTAQEVGTAFGAALLAGHTAVTLWWAVGAVVVAVLIAALTIRTGAPRRPAAPLLATDG
;
A
#
# COMPACT_ATOMS: atom_id res chain seq x y z
N MET A 1 -15.51 1.62 -23.13
CA MET A 1 -15.23 3.04 -23.44
C MET A 1 -16.00 3.86 -22.42
N ASP A 2 -15.28 4.71 -21.69
CA ASP A 2 -15.85 5.54 -20.64
C ASP A 2 -15.91 6.99 -21.09
N GLN A 3 -16.91 7.74 -20.61
CA GLN A 3 -16.99 9.16 -20.92
C GLN A 3 -15.81 9.92 -20.30
N LEU A 4 -15.40 11.01 -20.93
CA LEU A 4 -14.41 11.93 -20.35
C LEU A 4 -14.97 12.51 -19.04
N ILE A 5 -14.11 12.59 -18.02
CA ILE A 5 -14.43 13.24 -16.74
C ILE A 5 -13.93 14.70 -16.75
N ALA A 6 -14.37 15.50 -15.80
CA ALA A 6 -14.05 16.94 -15.75
C ALA A 6 -12.53 17.24 -15.62
N GLU A 7 -11.74 16.27 -15.13
CA GLU A 7 -10.29 16.38 -14.97
C GLU A 7 -9.51 15.99 -16.24
N ASP A 8 -10.20 15.42 -17.25
CA ASP A 8 -9.54 15.07 -18.50
C ASP A 8 -9.28 16.32 -19.35
N PRO A 9 -8.10 16.39 -20.01
CA PRO A 9 -7.82 17.48 -20.93
C PRO A 9 -8.76 17.40 -22.15
N PRO A 10 -9.20 18.52 -22.72
CA PRO A 10 -10.05 18.51 -23.91
C PRO A 10 -9.29 18.06 -25.18
N SER A 11 -7.97 18.20 -25.18
CA SER A 11 -7.09 17.81 -26.31
C SER A 11 -5.69 17.42 -25.80
N ILE A 12 -5.01 16.57 -26.58
CA ILE A 12 -3.60 16.20 -26.38
C ILE A 12 -2.90 16.34 -27.75
N GLY A 13 -1.91 17.24 -27.80
CA GLY A 13 -1.31 17.62 -29.08
C GLY A 13 -2.40 18.08 -30.07
N PRO A 14 -2.39 17.63 -31.35
CA PRO A 14 -3.38 17.98 -32.35
C PRO A 14 -4.69 17.15 -32.24
N TYR A 15 -4.86 16.33 -31.20
CA TYR A 15 -5.98 15.40 -31.11
C TYR A 15 -7.00 15.86 -30.06
N ARG A 16 -8.23 16.12 -30.52
CA ARG A 16 -9.38 16.34 -29.62
C ARG A 16 -9.81 15.02 -29.01
N LEU A 17 -9.94 14.96 -27.68
CA LEU A 17 -10.34 13.75 -26.97
C LEU A 17 -11.88 13.54 -27.05
N ILE A 18 -12.28 12.26 -27.15
CA ILE A 18 -13.69 11.87 -27.29
C ILE A 18 -14.13 10.99 -26.11
N ALA A 19 -13.28 10.02 -25.71
CA ALA A 19 -13.60 9.06 -24.67
C ALA A 19 -12.32 8.49 -24.06
N ARG A 20 -12.40 7.87 -22.87
CA ARG A 20 -11.35 7.02 -22.31
C ARG A 20 -11.47 5.61 -22.88
N LEU A 21 -10.38 5.05 -23.41
CA LEU A 21 -10.30 3.67 -23.88
C LEU A 21 -9.89 2.72 -22.77
N GLY A 22 -9.06 3.20 -21.82
CA GLY A 22 -8.60 2.41 -20.69
C GLY A 22 -7.58 3.14 -19.85
N GLU A 23 -7.31 2.57 -18.68
CA GLU A 23 -6.28 2.99 -17.74
C GLU A 23 -5.39 1.79 -17.42
N GLY A 24 -4.08 1.98 -17.42
CA GLY A 24 -3.11 0.93 -17.11
C GLY A 24 -1.92 1.45 -16.32
N GLY A 25 -1.01 0.56 -15.94
CA GLY A 25 0.19 0.91 -15.14
C GLY A 25 1.10 1.95 -15.78
N MET A 26 0.94 2.23 -17.09
CA MET A 26 1.76 3.20 -17.84
C MET A 26 1.06 4.53 -18.09
N GLY A 27 -0.23 4.66 -17.79
CA GLY A 27 -0.98 5.88 -18.01
C GLY A 27 -2.38 5.64 -18.58
N LEU A 28 -3.00 6.73 -19.04
CA LEU A 28 -4.34 6.76 -19.62
C LEU A 28 -4.27 6.64 -21.15
N VAL A 29 -5.23 5.92 -21.72
CA VAL A 29 -5.40 5.81 -23.17
C VAL A 29 -6.73 6.43 -23.56
N TYR A 30 -6.70 7.40 -24.45
CA TYR A 30 -7.86 8.14 -24.92
C TYR A 30 -8.17 7.82 -26.38
N LEU A 31 -9.45 7.82 -26.72
CA LEU A 31 -9.90 7.93 -28.10
C LEU A 31 -9.84 9.42 -28.49
N GLY A 32 -9.03 9.72 -29.47
CA GLY A 32 -8.85 11.08 -30.00
C GLY A 32 -9.25 11.18 -31.46
N ARG A 33 -9.50 12.39 -31.94
CA ARG A 33 -9.77 12.69 -33.34
C ARG A 33 -8.89 13.85 -33.80
N SER A 34 -8.17 13.69 -34.91
CA SER A 34 -7.41 14.78 -35.54
C SER A 34 -8.34 15.79 -36.23
N GLU A 35 -7.84 16.97 -36.57
CA GLU A 35 -8.57 17.98 -37.34
C GLU A 35 -9.08 17.43 -38.67
N GLY A 36 -8.33 16.55 -39.33
CA GLY A 36 -8.75 15.85 -40.56
C GLY A 36 -9.75 14.71 -40.36
N GLY A 37 -10.34 14.57 -39.13
CA GLY A 37 -11.37 13.58 -38.82
C GLY A 37 -10.84 12.15 -38.55
N ARG A 38 -9.53 11.90 -38.56
CA ARG A 38 -8.93 10.56 -38.30
C ARG A 38 -9.04 10.23 -36.81
N THR A 39 -9.57 9.05 -36.53
CA THR A 39 -9.65 8.52 -35.15
C THR A 39 -8.35 7.85 -34.78
N VAL A 40 -7.84 8.14 -33.56
CA VAL A 40 -6.56 7.66 -33.03
C VAL A 40 -6.73 7.21 -31.58
N ALA A 41 -5.87 6.30 -31.11
CA ALA A 41 -5.68 6.01 -29.70
C ALA A 41 -4.47 6.82 -29.18
N VAL A 42 -4.70 7.71 -28.21
CA VAL A 42 -3.66 8.58 -27.62
C VAL A 42 -3.32 8.05 -26.24
N LYS A 43 -2.12 7.52 -26.08
CA LYS A 43 -1.58 7.06 -24.80
C LYS A 43 -0.75 8.15 -24.15
N VAL A 44 -1.08 8.49 -22.93
CA VAL A 44 -0.42 9.54 -22.14
C VAL A 44 0.35 8.90 -21.01
N VAL A 45 1.63 9.26 -20.87
CA VAL A 45 2.48 8.78 -19.79
C VAL A 45 2.06 9.42 -18.48
N GLN A 46 2.15 8.68 -17.36
CA GLN A 46 1.88 9.24 -16.04
C GLN A 46 2.84 10.39 -15.71
N ALA A 47 2.32 11.44 -15.08
CA ALA A 47 3.07 12.67 -14.77
C ALA A 47 4.31 12.43 -13.88
N GLU A 48 4.30 11.35 -13.09
CA GLU A 48 5.44 10.95 -12.25
C GLU A 48 6.70 10.63 -13.06
N TYR A 49 6.55 10.06 -14.25
CA TYR A 49 7.67 9.72 -15.16
C TYR A 49 8.07 10.87 -16.07
N ALA A 50 7.15 11.81 -16.32
CA ALA A 50 7.37 12.93 -17.22
C ALA A 50 8.49 13.88 -16.76
N GLY A 51 8.83 13.92 -15.48
CA GLY A 51 9.90 14.73 -14.90
C GLY A 51 11.31 14.18 -15.08
N HIS A 52 11.50 12.93 -15.55
CA HIS A 52 12.82 12.29 -15.64
C HIS A 52 13.44 12.42 -17.03
N PRO A 53 14.59 13.14 -17.19
CA PRO A 53 15.21 13.33 -18.51
C PRO A 53 15.67 12.03 -19.18
N GLU A 54 16.05 11.03 -18.39
CA GLU A 54 16.45 9.73 -18.88
C GLU A 54 15.29 8.92 -19.46
N PHE A 55 14.14 8.96 -18.78
CA PHE A 55 12.89 8.40 -19.29
C PHE A 55 12.51 9.01 -20.63
N ARG A 56 12.53 10.34 -20.77
CA ARG A 56 12.18 11.04 -22.02
C ARG A 56 13.09 10.61 -23.20
N ARG A 57 14.41 10.54 -22.96
CA ARG A 57 15.38 10.08 -23.97
C ARG A 57 15.14 8.64 -24.41
N ARG A 58 14.78 7.74 -23.49
CA ARG A 58 14.44 6.35 -23.80
C ARG A 58 13.11 6.24 -24.51
N PHE A 59 12.08 6.93 -24.01
CA PHE A 59 10.75 6.99 -24.64
C PHE A 59 10.86 7.51 -26.09
N ALA A 60 11.63 8.57 -26.35
CA ALA A 60 11.87 9.07 -27.70
C ALA A 60 12.52 8.03 -28.61
N ARG A 61 13.51 7.26 -28.11
CA ARG A 61 14.14 6.18 -28.87
C ARG A 61 13.19 5.03 -29.18
N GLU A 62 12.38 4.63 -28.23
CA GLU A 62 11.39 3.57 -28.40
C GLU A 62 10.28 3.98 -29.36
N VAL A 63 9.78 5.19 -29.26
CA VAL A 63 8.82 5.74 -30.23
C VAL A 63 9.42 5.80 -31.63
N ALA A 64 10.69 6.21 -31.79
CA ALA A 64 11.38 6.23 -33.08
C ALA A 64 11.55 4.81 -33.65
N ALA A 65 11.79 3.81 -32.84
CA ALA A 65 11.83 2.41 -33.27
C ALA A 65 10.43 1.87 -33.60
N ALA A 66 9.42 2.18 -32.78
CA ALA A 66 8.02 1.77 -32.97
C ALA A 66 7.42 2.35 -34.27
N ARG A 67 7.82 3.54 -34.69
CA ARG A 67 7.43 4.12 -36.01
C ARG A 67 7.93 3.30 -37.20
N ARG A 68 8.96 2.47 -37.01
CA ARG A 68 9.49 1.57 -38.06
C ARG A 68 8.77 0.23 -38.12
N VAL A 69 7.99 -0.11 -37.10
CA VAL A 69 7.20 -1.34 -37.10
C VAL A 69 6.12 -1.20 -38.17
N GLY A 70 6.24 -1.97 -39.24
CA GLY A 70 5.28 -2.06 -40.34
C GLY A 70 4.44 -3.31 -40.22
N GLY A 71 3.40 -3.40 -41.03
CA GLY A 71 2.61 -4.62 -41.21
C GLY A 71 1.14 -4.51 -40.88
N SER A 72 0.40 -5.48 -41.43
CA SER A 72 -1.07 -5.55 -41.23
C SER A 72 -1.49 -6.10 -39.88
N CYS A 73 -0.55 -6.59 -39.04
CA CYS A 73 -0.84 -7.27 -37.78
C CYS A 73 -0.51 -6.43 -36.53
N THR A 74 -0.08 -5.17 -36.70
CA THR A 74 0.26 -4.26 -35.60
C THR A 74 -0.47 -2.92 -35.73
N ALA A 75 -0.64 -2.17 -34.61
CA ALA A 75 -1.10 -0.79 -34.64
C ALA A 75 0.05 0.16 -34.99
N ALA A 76 -0.07 0.89 -36.09
CA ALA A 76 0.95 1.84 -36.51
C ALA A 76 1.01 3.05 -35.55
N VAL A 77 2.24 3.50 -35.21
CA VAL A 77 2.46 4.78 -34.51
C VAL A 77 2.30 5.90 -35.53
N LEU A 78 1.35 6.79 -35.28
CA LEU A 78 1.00 7.90 -36.18
C LEU A 78 1.73 9.17 -35.80
N ASP A 79 1.81 9.45 -34.50
CA ASP A 79 2.41 10.66 -33.98
C ASP A 79 2.86 10.49 -32.53
N ALA A 80 3.75 11.34 -32.04
CA ALA A 80 4.18 11.34 -30.63
C ALA A 80 4.94 12.63 -30.32
N ASP A 81 4.85 13.06 -29.07
CA ASP A 81 5.65 14.15 -28.53
C ASP A 81 6.30 13.72 -27.20
N PRO A 82 7.55 13.24 -27.24
CA PRO A 82 8.32 12.90 -26.06
C PRO A 82 8.71 14.12 -25.20
N GLU A 83 8.75 15.31 -25.81
CA GLU A 83 9.19 16.55 -25.13
C GLU A 83 8.00 17.36 -24.56
N ALA A 84 6.77 16.98 -24.85
CA ALA A 84 5.58 17.61 -24.25
C ALA A 84 5.68 17.65 -22.71
N ALA A 85 4.97 18.58 -22.07
CA ALA A 85 4.91 18.65 -20.59
C ALA A 85 4.58 17.27 -19.98
N VAL A 86 3.62 16.56 -20.60
CA VAL A 86 3.34 15.15 -20.36
C VAL A 86 3.54 14.40 -21.67
N PRO A 87 4.54 13.52 -21.81
CA PRO A 87 4.82 12.77 -23.02
C PRO A 87 3.63 11.92 -23.46
N TRP A 88 3.40 11.85 -24.76
CA TRP A 88 2.29 11.08 -25.33
C TRP A 88 2.68 10.43 -26.66
N VAL A 89 1.95 9.38 -27.02
CA VAL A 89 2.03 8.70 -28.34
C VAL A 89 0.63 8.44 -28.87
N ALA A 90 0.43 8.73 -30.15
CA ALA A 90 -0.81 8.46 -30.86
C ALA A 90 -0.60 7.30 -31.83
N THR A 91 -1.40 6.26 -31.71
CA THR A 91 -1.42 5.09 -32.57
C THR A 91 -2.71 4.99 -33.37
N GLN A 92 -2.69 4.20 -34.42
CA GLN A 92 -3.89 3.88 -35.18
C GLN A 92 -4.94 3.28 -34.24
N TYR A 93 -6.13 3.87 -34.20
CA TYR A 93 -7.27 3.26 -33.51
C TYR A 93 -7.76 2.05 -34.28
N ILE A 94 -7.88 0.91 -33.62
CA ILE A 94 -8.35 -0.36 -34.18
C ILE A 94 -9.68 -0.71 -33.52
N PRO A 95 -10.78 -0.69 -34.29
CA PRO A 95 -12.07 -1.05 -33.74
C PRO A 95 -12.19 -2.56 -33.55
N GLY A 96 -12.39 -3.00 -32.31
CA GLY A 96 -12.57 -4.40 -31.95
C GLY A 96 -12.34 -4.63 -30.45
N PRO A 97 -12.94 -5.68 -29.87
CA PRO A 97 -12.65 -6.10 -28.51
C PRO A 97 -11.25 -6.72 -28.43
N ASP A 98 -10.68 -6.70 -27.25
CA ASP A 98 -9.46 -7.48 -26.99
C ASP A 98 -9.77 -8.98 -26.87
N LEU A 99 -8.78 -9.83 -27.08
CA LEU A 99 -8.90 -11.28 -27.05
C LEU A 99 -9.37 -11.79 -25.68
N HIS A 100 -9.02 -11.09 -24.58
CA HIS A 100 -9.51 -11.46 -23.26
C HIS A 100 -11.03 -11.28 -23.16
N ALA A 101 -11.56 -10.17 -23.67
CA ALA A 101 -13.00 -9.93 -23.70
C ALA A 101 -13.73 -10.98 -24.55
N VAL A 102 -13.16 -11.37 -25.69
CA VAL A 102 -13.75 -12.42 -26.56
C VAL A 102 -13.80 -13.75 -25.82
N VAL A 103 -12.69 -14.20 -25.25
CA VAL A 103 -12.58 -15.53 -24.62
C VAL A 103 -13.27 -15.59 -23.26
N ALA A 104 -13.08 -14.58 -22.38
CA ALA A 104 -13.60 -14.64 -21.01
C ALA A 104 -15.05 -14.22 -20.84
N ARG A 105 -15.57 -13.32 -21.72
CA ARG A 105 -16.86 -12.67 -21.49
C ARG A 105 -17.88 -12.86 -22.59
N GLN A 106 -17.44 -13.06 -23.85
CA GLN A 106 -18.34 -12.94 -24.98
C GLN A 106 -18.63 -14.26 -25.68
N PHE A 107 -17.60 -15.11 -25.88
CA PHE A 107 -17.73 -16.30 -26.71
C PHE A 107 -17.27 -17.58 -25.98
N GLY A 108 -16.15 -17.54 -25.28
CA GLY A 108 -15.47 -18.71 -24.73
C GLY A 108 -14.20 -19.06 -25.53
N PRO A 109 -13.62 -20.25 -25.30
CA PRO A 109 -12.47 -20.74 -26.02
C PRO A 109 -12.69 -20.73 -27.54
N LEU A 110 -11.67 -20.32 -28.28
CA LEU A 110 -11.73 -20.26 -29.75
C LEU A 110 -11.50 -21.65 -30.37
N PRO A 111 -12.15 -21.94 -31.51
CA PRO A 111 -11.94 -23.19 -32.23
C PRO A 111 -10.51 -23.25 -32.83
N GLU A 112 -10.08 -24.48 -33.16
CA GLU A 112 -8.72 -24.78 -33.60
C GLU A 112 -8.27 -23.90 -34.79
N TYR A 113 -9.09 -23.74 -35.83
CA TYR A 113 -8.77 -22.91 -37.00
C TYR A 113 -8.55 -21.45 -36.66
N SER A 114 -9.30 -20.91 -35.66
CA SER A 114 -9.12 -19.55 -35.18
C SER A 114 -7.82 -19.41 -34.39
N VAL A 115 -7.46 -20.39 -33.53
CA VAL A 115 -6.20 -20.40 -32.79
C VAL A 115 -5.01 -20.56 -33.71
N HIS A 116 -5.14 -21.34 -34.77
CA HIS A 116 -4.11 -21.51 -35.80
C HIS A 116 -3.82 -20.21 -36.55
N THR A 117 -4.87 -19.51 -36.99
CA THR A 117 -4.76 -18.18 -37.62
C THR A 117 -4.21 -17.14 -36.65
N LEU A 118 -4.63 -17.18 -35.36
CA LEU A 118 -4.12 -16.33 -34.31
C LEU A 118 -2.60 -16.51 -34.14
N ALA A 119 -2.12 -17.77 -34.08
CA ALA A 119 -0.71 -18.12 -33.96
C ALA A 119 0.12 -17.54 -35.12
N ASN A 120 -0.34 -17.73 -36.37
CA ASN A 120 0.30 -17.19 -37.55
C ASN A 120 0.43 -15.66 -37.51
N ARG A 121 -0.69 -14.96 -37.27
CA ARG A 121 -0.74 -13.50 -37.31
C ARG A 121 0.03 -12.85 -36.17
N LEU A 122 0.01 -13.42 -34.96
CA LEU A 122 0.81 -12.95 -33.83
C LEU A 122 2.30 -13.18 -34.09
N ALA A 123 2.69 -14.30 -34.67
CA ALA A 123 4.08 -14.55 -35.05
C ALA A 123 4.58 -13.56 -36.10
N LEU A 124 3.76 -13.21 -37.10
CA LEU A 124 4.09 -12.17 -38.07
C LEU A 124 4.20 -10.79 -37.42
N ALA A 125 3.34 -10.47 -36.48
CA ALA A 125 3.42 -9.23 -35.71
C ALA A 125 4.73 -9.14 -34.89
N LEU A 126 5.06 -10.21 -34.13
CA LEU A 126 6.31 -10.26 -33.37
C LEU A 126 7.55 -10.18 -34.27
N ARG A 127 7.54 -10.83 -35.42
CA ARG A 127 8.62 -10.70 -36.39
C ARG A 127 8.85 -9.24 -36.80
N ALA A 128 7.78 -8.51 -37.14
CA ALA A 128 7.89 -7.10 -37.53
C ALA A 128 8.41 -6.22 -36.36
N VAL A 129 8.01 -6.51 -35.11
CA VAL A 129 8.50 -5.81 -33.91
C VAL A 129 9.99 -6.09 -33.72
N HIS A 130 10.43 -7.36 -33.83
CA HIS A 130 11.81 -7.76 -33.61
C HIS A 130 12.73 -7.22 -34.74
N GLU A 131 12.29 -7.19 -36.02
CA GLU A 131 13.00 -6.60 -37.14
C GLU A 131 13.22 -5.07 -36.96
N ALA A 132 12.32 -4.39 -36.22
CA ALA A 132 12.53 -2.98 -35.86
C ALA A 132 13.50 -2.79 -34.67
N GLY A 133 14.03 -3.87 -34.09
CA GLY A 133 14.93 -3.87 -32.95
C GLY A 133 14.24 -3.69 -31.62
N LEU A 134 12.95 -4.01 -31.53
CA LEU A 134 12.13 -3.97 -30.32
C LEU A 134 11.80 -5.37 -29.84
N ILE A 135 11.51 -5.50 -28.55
CA ILE A 135 10.89 -6.66 -27.90
C ILE A 135 9.56 -6.18 -27.34
N HIS A 136 8.48 -6.96 -27.50
CA HIS A 136 7.14 -6.55 -27.05
C HIS A 136 7.03 -6.51 -25.52
N ARG A 137 7.54 -7.51 -24.82
CA ARG A 137 7.66 -7.65 -23.36
C ARG A 137 6.36 -7.84 -22.55
N ASP A 138 5.22 -7.44 -23.07
CA ASP A 138 3.91 -7.54 -22.41
C ASP A 138 2.84 -8.07 -23.37
N LEU A 139 3.18 -9.13 -24.13
CA LEU A 139 2.21 -9.79 -24.99
C LEU A 139 1.23 -10.61 -24.14
N LYS A 140 -0.04 -10.23 -24.20
CA LYS A 140 -1.14 -10.82 -23.42
C LYS A 140 -2.46 -10.63 -24.17
N PRO A 141 -3.52 -11.37 -23.81
CA PRO A 141 -4.82 -11.28 -24.51
C PRO A 141 -5.42 -9.88 -24.58
N SER A 142 -5.23 -9.03 -23.56
CA SER A 142 -5.73 -7.65 -23.58
C SER A 142 -4.95 -6.72 -24.52
N ASN A 143 -3.75 -7.13 -24.99
CA ASN A 143 -2.94 -6.39 -25.97
C ASN A 143 -3.09 -6.96 -27.39
N VAL A 144 -4.08 -7.84 -27.61
CA VAL A 144 -4.43 -8.42 -28.91
C VAL A 144 -5.88 -8.06 -29.23
N LEU A 145 -6.07 -7.15 -30.19
CA LEU A 145 -7.40 -6.76 -30.64
C LEU A 145 -7.90 -7.72 -31.75
N VAL A 146 -9.13 -8.15 -31.60
CA VAL A 146 -9.79 -9.07 -32.53
C VAL A 146 -10.59 -8.25 -33.56
N THR A 147 -10.21 -8.37 -34.86
CA THR A 147 -10.88 -7.66 -35.95
C THR A 147 -11.33 -8.64 -37.03
N VAL A 148 -12.20 -8.20 -37.94
CA VAL A 148 -12.66 -9.01 -39.06
C VAL A 148 -11.49 -9.47 -39.97
N ASP A 149 -10.48 -8.59 -40.17
CA ASP A 149 -9.33 -8.85 -41.04
C ASP A 149 -8.20 -9.67 -40.35
N GLY A 150 -8.36 -10.02 -39.07
CA GLY A 150 -7.37 -10.73 -38.27
C GLY A 150 -7.02 -10.05 -36.96
N PRO A 151 -6.25 -10.73 -36.11
CA PRO A 151 -5.79 -10.14 -34.85
C PRO A 151 -4.77 -9.04 -35.10
N ARG A 152 -4.78 -8.03 -34.21
CA ARG A 152 -3.86 -6.89 -34.23
C ARG A 152 -3.19 -6.72 -32.87
N VAL A 153 -1.87 -6.67 -32.87
CA VAL A 153 -1.07 -6.44 -31.65
C VAL A 153 -0.93 -4.95 -31.40
N ILE A 154 -1.16 -4.55 -30.15
CA ILE A 154 -1.04 -3.17 -29.68
C ILE A 154 -0.05 -3.08 -28.51
N ASP A 155 0.41 -1.86 -28.19
CA ASP A 155 1.24 -1.55 -27.03
C ASP A 155 2.61 -2.26 -26.96
N PHE A 156 3.31 -2.40 -28.08
CA PHE A 156 4.63 -3.02 -28.12
C PHE A 156 5.77 -2.03 -27.84
N GLY A 157 6.76 -2.47 -27.07
CA GLY A 157 8.09 -1.82 -26.92
C GLY A 157 8.18 -0.58 -26.03
N ILE A 158 7.08 0.13 -25.72
CA ILE A 158 7.09 1.40 -24.97
C ILE A 158 7.33 1.18 -23.45
N ALA A 159 7.37 -0.06 -23.01
CA ALA A 159 7.53 -0.43 -21.60
C ALA A 159 8.97 -0.26 -21.07
N ARG A 160 9.99 -0.32 -21.93
CA ARG A 160 11.41 -0.31 -21.52
C ARG A 160 11.85 0.99 -20.85
N ALA A 161 11.24 2.11 -21.21
CA ALA A 161 11.57 3.39 -20.60
C ALA A 161 11.34 3.39 -19.08
N MET A 162 10.47 2.49 -18.59
CA MET A 162 10.13 2.35 -17.16
C MET A 162 10.98 1.28 -16.44
N ASP A 163 11.37 0.18 -17.12
CA ASP A 163 12.11 -0.93 -16.51
C ASP A 163 13.46 -0.49 -15.93
N SER A 164 14.16 0.40 -16.56
CA SER A 164 15.49 0.82 -16.18
C SER A 164 15.53 1.89 -15.07
N LEU A 165 14.42 2.59 -14.80
CA LEU A 165 14.24 3.35 -13.56
C LEU A 165 13.97 2.41 -12.39
N ALA A 166 13.51 1.19 -12.68
CA ALA A 166 13.32 0.12 -11.69
C ALA A 166 14.61 -0.68 -11.43
N GLU A 167 15.54 -0.77 -12.37
CA GLU A 167 16.84 -1.46 -12.21
C GLU A 167 17.78 -0.74 -11.25
N GLU A 168 17.74 0.58 -11.14
CA GLU A 168 18.48 1.32 -10.11
C GLU A 168 17.88 1.16 -8.69
N HIS A 169 16.64 0.65 -8.57
CA HIS A 169 15.90 0.57 -7.31
C HIS A 169 15.18 -0.78 -7.10
N SER A 170 15.82 -1.91 -7.40
CA SER A 170 15.28 -3.27 -7.21
C SER A 170 13.94 -3.55 -7.94
N LEU A 171 13.73 -4.78 -8.41
CA LEU A 171 12.60 -5.35 -9.19
C LEU A 171 11.14 -5.05 -8.71
N HIS A 172 11.00 -4.06 -7.84
CA HIS A 172 9.71 -3.59 -7.33
C HIS A 172 9.63 -2.09 -7.61
N THR A 173 8.75 -1.69 -8.50
CA THR A 173 8.33 -0.29 -8.59
C THR A 173 7.92 0.24 -7.21
N ARG A 174 8.12 1.52 -6.96
CA ARG A 174 7.74 2.25 -5.72
C ARG A 174 6.31 1.98 -5.24
N THR A 175 5.45 1.45 -6.08
CA THR A 175 4.05 1.08 -5.78
C THR A 175 3.86 -0.40 -5.46
N GLY A 176 4.91 -1.25 -5.48
CA GLY A 176 4.76 -2.68 -5.25
C GLY A 176 3.98 -3.41 -6.37
N MET A 177 3.72 -2.75 -7.49
CA MET A 177 3.12 -3.35 -8.67
C MET A 177 4.22 -3.99 -9.52
N LEU A 178 4.11 -5.28 -9.75
CA LEU A 178 4.89 -5.98 -10.76
C LEU A 178 4.46 -5.42 -12.12
N ILE A 179 5.41 -4.89 -12.91
CA ILE A 179 5.12 -4.44 -14.28
C ILE A 179 4.89 -5.68 -15.13
N GLY A 180 3.69 -5.84 -15.67
CA GLY A 180 3.28 -6.96 -16.51
C GLY A 180 2.12 -7.77 -15.93
N SER A 181 1.57 -8.68 -16.75
CA SER A 181 0.47 -9.59 -16.37
C SER A 181 1.05 -10.96 -15.99
N PRO A 182 1.09 -11.33 -14.70
CA PRO A 182 1.83 -12.50 -14.21
C PRO A 182 1.49 -13.81 -14.91
N GLY A 183 0.25 -13.98 -15.39
CA GLY A 183 -0.21 -15.20 -16.06
C GLY A 183 0.38 -15.44 -17.45
N PHE A 184 1.07 -14.46 -18.05
CA PHE A 184 1.61 -14.53 -19.41
C PHE A 184 3.11 -14.24 -19.45
N MET A 185 3.77 -13.99 -18.32
CA MET A 185 5.21 -13.71 -18.25
C MET A 185 6.05 -14.93 -18.58
N SER A 186 7.18 -14.70 -19.24
CA SER A 186 8.19 -15.73 -19.47
C SER A 186 9.02 -16.02 -18.20
N PRO A 187 9.64 -17.22 -18.08
CA PRO A 187 10.51 -17.57 -16.95
C PRO A 187 11.65 -16.56 -16.70
N GLU A 188 12.28 -16.06 -17.75
CA GLU A 188 13.34 -15.05 -17.64
C GLU A 188 12.82 -13.69 -17.14
N GLN A 189 11.58 -13.28 -17.54
CA GLN A 189 10.94 -12.08 -16.97
C GLN A 189 10.71 -12.24 -15.47
N VAL A 190 10.21 -13.41 -15.07
CA VAL A 190 9.95 -13.71 -13.64
C VAL A 190 11.24 -13.73 -12.82
N ARG A 191 12.34 -14.22 -13.42
CA ARG A 191 13.65 -14.31 -12.77
C ARG A 191 14.44 -13.00 -12.83
N GLY A 192 13.98 -11.99 -13.58
CA GLY A 192 14.68 -10.71 -13.80
C GLY A 192 15.95 -10.85 -14.62
N LEU A 193 15.97 -11.80 -15.54
CA LEU A 193 17.07 -12.01 -16.48
C LEU A 193 16.93 -11.10 -17.71
N GLU A 194 17.98 -11.03 -18.53
CA GLU A 194 17.94 -10.28 -19.78
C GLU A 194 16.89 -10.83 -20.75
N LEU A 195 16.02 -9.95 -21.24
CA LEU A 195 14.95 -10.31 -22.15
C LEU A 195 15.43 -10.32 -23.59
N THR A 196 15.04 -11.35 -24.30
CA THR A 196 15.37 -11.57 -25.71
C THR A 196 14.08 -11.71 -26.54
N PRO A 197 14.14 -11.68 -27.88
CA PRO A 197 13.00 -12.01 -28.73
C PRO A 197 12.31 -13.33 -28.38
N ALA A 198 13.03 -14.31 -27.83
CA ALA A 198 12.49 -15.59 -27.40
C ALA A 198 11.53 -15.45 -26.17
N SER A 199 11.63 -14.36 -25.41
CA SER A 199 10.71 -14.08 -24.31
C SER A 199 9.29 -13.82 -24.81
N ASP A 200 9.15 -13.08 -25.92
CA ASP A 200 7.86 -12.83 -26.57
C ASP A 200 7.25 -14.12 -27.16
N VAL A 201 8.09 -15.07 -27.57
CA VAL A 201 7.61 -16.37 -28.08
C VAL A 201 6.99 -17.22 -26.98
N PHE A 202 7.54 -17.16 -25.77
CA PHE A 202 6.89 -17.78 -24.60
C PHE A 202 5.52 -17.14 -24.32
N CYS A 203 5.45 -15.80 -24.30
CA CYS A 203 4.18 -15.09 -24.13
C CYS A 203 3.17 -15.45 -25.24
N LEU A 204 3.63 -15.61 -26.49
CA LEU A 204 2.81 -16.10 -27.60
C LEU A 204 2.22 -17.47 -27.27
N GLY A 205 3.02 -18.45 -26.85
CA GLY A 205 2.56 -19.76 -26.43
C GLY A 205 1.48 -19.68 -25.33
N ALA A 206 1.71 -18.84 -24.31
CA ALA A 206 0.75 -18.63 -23.24
C ALA A 206 -0.59 -18.01 -23.73
N VAL A 207 -0.53 -17.07 -24.69
CA VAL A 207 -1.74 -16.49 -25.32
C VAL A 207 -2.50 -17.53 -26.13
N LEU A 208 -1.82 -18.44 -26.83
CA LEU A 208 -2.46 -19.52 -27.61
C LEU A 208 -3.17 -20.52 -26.70
N VAL A 209 -2.54 -20.94 -25.59
CA VAL A 209 -3.20 -21.80 -24.60
C VAL A 209 -4.45 -21.12 -24.04
N TYR A 210 -4.35 -19.84 -23.68
CA TYR A 210 -5.50 -19.09 -23.19
C TYR A 210 -6.61 -18.98 -24.24
N ALA A 211 -6.27 -18.73 -25.50
CA ALA A 211 -7.25 -18.64 -26.60
C ALA A 211 -7.97 -19.97 -26.84
N ALA A 212 -7.25 -21.10 -26.74
CA ALA A 212 -7.79 -22.44 -26.96
C ALA A 212 -8.62 -22.98 -25.78
N THR A 213 -8.25 -22.59 -24.54
CA THR A 213 -8.81 -23.26 -23.33
C THR A 213 -9.60 -22.33 -22.43
N GLY A 214 -9.42 -21.02 -22.55
CA GLY A 214 -9.94 -20.01 -21.60
C GLY A 214 -9.25 -20.02 -20.24
N ARG A 215 -8.17 -20.82 -20.05
CA ARG A 215 -7.46 -20.98 -18.79
C ARG A 215 -6.07 -20.37 -18.84
N LEU A 216 -5.58 -19.93 -17.68
CA LEU A 216 -4.19 -19.53 -17.53
C LEU A 216 -3.27 -20.73 -17.48
N LEU A 217 -2.11 -20.64 -18.11
CA LEU A 217 -1.11 -21.68 -18.33
C LEU A 217 -0.66 -22.41 -17.05
N PHE A 218 -0.57 -21.69 -15.92
CA PHE A 218 -0.17 -22.21 -14.63
C PHE A 218 -1.27 -22.12 -13.56
N GLY A 219 -2.55 -22.17 -13.99
CA GLY A 219 -3.72 -22.09 -13.13
C GLY A 219 -4.00 -20.68 -12.59
N ALA A 220 -5.07 -20.58 -11.79
CA ALA A 220 -5.51 -19.29 -11.25
C ALA A 220 -4.46 -18.64 -10.33
N THR A 221 -4.43 -17.31 -10.30
CA THR A 221 -3.54 -16.51 -9.44
C THR A 221 -3.96 -16.49 -7.97
N ASP A 222 -5.03 -17.19 -7.61
CA ASP A 222 -5.67 -17.21 -6.28
C ASP A 222 -4.75 -17.76 -5.17
N THR A 223 -3.73 -18.54 -5.54
CA THR A 223 -2.73 -19.08 -4.60
C THR A 223 -1.66 -18.06 -4.20
N GLY A 224 -1.77 -16.81 -4.68
CA GLY A 224 -0.83 -15.73 -4.42
C GLY A 224 0.20 -15.52 -5.54
N LEU A 225 0.49 -14.24 -5.82
CA LEU A 225 1.37 -13.81 -6.92
C LEU A 225 2.72 -14.54 -6.94
N ASN A 226 3.39 -14.66 -5.79
CA ASN A 226 4.72 -15.27 -5.71
C ASN A 226 4.69 -16.79 -6.00
N ALA A 227 3.62 -17.49 -5.61
CA ALA A 227 3.45 -18.90 -5.92
C ALA A 227 3.19 -19.10 -7.42
N HIS A 228 2.43 -18.19 -8.03
CA HIS A 228 2.19 -18.20 -9.46
C HIS A 228 3.48 -17.93 -10.26
N LEU A 229 4.26 -16.93 -9.87
CA LEU A 229 5.56 -16.63 -10.49
C LEU A 229 6.55 -17.80 -10.36
N PHE A 230 6.56 -18.49 -9.21
CA PHE A 230 7.36 -19.70 -9.04
C PHE A 230 6.95 -20.81 -10.02
N ARG A 231 5.64 -21.03 -10.19
CA ARG A 231 5.12 -22.01 -11.17
C ARG A 231 5.51 -21.65 -12.60
N VAL A 232 5.42 -20.38 -12.99
CA VAL A 232 5.90 -19.90 -14.29
C VAL A 232 7.38 -20.21 -14.49
N ALA A 233 8.19 -20.06 -13.45
CA ALA A 233 9.63 -20.28 -13.54
C ALA A 233 10.04 -21.77 -13.57
N GLU A 234 9.34 -22.64 -12.82
CA GLU A 234 9.81 -24.00 -12.51
C GLU A 234 8.88 -25.12 -12.97
N ASP A 235 7.53 -24.92 -12.91
CA ASP A 235 6.57 -25.98 -13.18
C ASP A 235 6.33 -26.17 -14.68
N GLU A 236 5.94 -27.38 -15.09
CA GLU A 236 5.48 -27.64 -16.44
C GLU A 236 4.12 -26.99 -16.72
N ALA A 237 3.90 -26.59 -17.96
CA ALA A 237 2.69 -25.93 -18.40
C ALA A 237 1.52 -26.92 -18.51
N ASP A 238 0.32 -26.54 -18.05
CA ASP A 238 -0.90 -27.30 -18.28
C ASP A 238 -1.42 -27.06 -19.71
N LEU A 239 -1.26 -28.06 -20.58
CA LEU A 239 -1.67 -28.01 -21.99
C LEU A 239 -3.00 -28.79 -22.24
N ALA A 240 -3.71 -29.16 -21.19
CA ALA A 240 -4.97 -29.88 -21.30
C ALA A 240 -6.06 -29.04 -22.03
N GLY A 241 -6.55 -29.51 -23.16
CA GLY A 241 -7.55 -28.85 -24.00
C GLY A 241 -6.96 -27.99 -25.13
N VAL A 242 -5.63 -27.98 -25.32
CA VAL A 242 -5.02 -27.44 -26.54
C VAL A 242 -5.24 -28.42 -27.67
N PRO A 243 -5.66 -27.97 -28.89
CA PRO A 243 -5.82 -28.86 -30.03
C PRO A 243 -4.55 -29.64 -30.40
N ASP A 244 -4.68 -30.92 -30.77
CA ASP A 244 -3.53 -31.79 -31.04
C ASP A 244 -2.61 -31.25 -32.14
N ALA A 245 -3.17 -30.61 -33.19
CA ALA A 245 -2.41 -30.01 -34.26
C ALA A 245 -1.48 -28.84 -33.79
N LEU A 246 -1.78 -28.19 -32.69
CA LEU A 246 -1.02 -27.06 -32.12
C LEU A 246 -0.18 -27.48 -30.90
N LEU A 247 -0.38 -28.68 -30.35
CA LEU A 247 0.19 -29.09 -29.08
C LEU A 247 1.72 -29.05 -29.08
N ASP A 248 2.38 -29.59 -30.14
CA ASP A 248 3.84 -29.61 -30.25
C ASP A 248 4.42 -28.21 -30.46
N LEU A 249 3.74 -27.36 -31.25
CA LEU A 249 4.15 -25.97 -31.45
C LEU A 249 4.07 -25.18 -30.14
N VAL A 250 2.97 -25.32 -29.41
CA VAL A 250 2.77 -24.62 -28.14
C VAL A 250 3.78 -25.10 -27.10
N ARG A 251 4.06 -26.41 -27.03
CA ARG A 251 5.12 -26.98 -26.16
C ARG A 251 6.48 -26.40 -26.46
N ASP A 252 6.84 -26.29 -27.73
CA ASP A 252 8.12 -25.70 -28.17
C ASP A 252 8.21 -24.22 -27.78
N CYS A 253 7.14 -23.45 -28.00
CA CYS A 253 7.09 -22.02 -27.59
C CYS A 253 7.27 -21.84 -26.07
N LEU A 254 6.73 -22.76 -25.26
CA LEU A 254 6.74 -22.70 -23.80
C LEU A 254 7.97 -23.36 -23.15
N HIS A 255 8.99 -23.71 -23.95
CA HIS A 255 10.21 -24.28 -23.41
C HIS A 255 10.85 -23.34 -22.38
N LYS A 256 11.31 -23.85 -21.25
CA LYS A 256 11.91 -23.02 -20.17
C LYS A 256 13.22 -22.34 -20.60
N ASP A 257 14.04 -23.05 -21.40
CA ASP A 257 15.25 -22.49 -22.01
C ASP A 257 14.89 -21.65 -23.25
N PRO A 258 15.17 -20.32 -23.27
CA PRO A 258 14.87 -19.45 -24.39
C PRO A 258 15.54 -19.88 -25.72
N ALA A 259 16.74 -20.50 -25.65
CA ALA A 259 17.48 -20.94 -26.82
C ALA A 259 16.80 -22.10 -27.58
N ARG A 260 15.89 -22.83 -26.93
CA ARG A 260 15.18 -23.97 -27.51
C ARG A 260 13.81 -23.60 -28.11
N ARG A 261 13.37 -22.35 -27.93
CA ARG A 261 12.09 -21.86 -28.47
C ARG A 261 12.23 -21.56 -29.97
N PRO A 262 11.19 -21.82 -30.77
CA PRO A 262 11.19 -21.47 -32.18
C PRO A 262 11.27 -19.95 -32.39
N THR A 263 11.80 -19.53 -33.56
CA THR A 263 11.72 -18.11 -33.93
C THR A 263 10.30 -17.74 -34.38
N PRO A 264 9.88 -16.45 -34.33
CA PRO A 264 8.60 -16.01 -34.87
C PRO A 264 8.39 -16.40 -36.34
N ALA A 265 9.45 -16.38 -37.15
CA ALA A 265 9.41 -16.82 -38.54
C ALA A 265 9.10 -18.33 -38.65
N GLU A 266 9.65 -19.13 -37.76
CA GLU A 266 9.38 -20.57 -37.68
C GLU A 266 7.92 -20.84 -37.31
N VAL A 267 7.42 -20.16 -36.25
CA VAL A 267 6.02 -20.26 -35.83
C VAL A 267 5.09 -19.88 -36.98
N ALA A 268 5.33 -18.77 -37.67
CA ALA A 268 4.54 -18.32 -38.80
C ALA A 268 4.51 -19.36 -39.95
N ARG A 269 5.65 -20.01 -40.22
CA ARG A 269 5.77 -21.06 -41.27
C ARG A 269 4.97 -22.31 -40.88
N ARG A 270 5.02 -22.73 -39.60
CA ARG A 270 4.31 -23.91 -39.07
C ARG A 270 2.79 -23.72 -38.98
N THR A 271 2.34 -22.46 -38.98
CA THR A 271 0.95 -22.06 -38.83
C THR A 271 0.38 -21.33 -40.04
N THR A 272 0.92 -21.56 -41.24
CA THR A 272 0.37 -20.96 -42.45
C THR A 272 -1.09 -21.41 -42.64
N PRO A 273 -2.08 -20.50 -42.61
CA PRO A 273 -3.49 -20.90 -42.73
C PRO A 273 -3.82 -21.34 -44.15
N ASP A 274 -4.68 -22.32 -44.28
CA ASP A 274 -5.32 -22.66 -45.55
C ASP A 274 -6.22 -21.49 -45.97
N GLN A 275 -6.07 -21.00 -47.20
CA GLN A 275 -6.62 -19.72 -47.68
C GLN A 275 -8.17 -19.68 -47.80
N ALA A 276 -8.91 -20.67 -47.38
CA ALA A 276 -10.34 -20.83 -47.62
C ALA A 276 -11.27 -20.67 -46.38
N GLU A 277 -10.74 -20.54 -45.19
CA GLU A 277 -11.59 -20.49 -43.98
C GLU A 277 -11.67 -19.10 -43.38
N GLU A 278 -12.91 -18.67 -42.98
CA GLU A 278 -13.11 -17.51 -42.13
C GLU A 278 -12.40 -17.72 -40.78
N TRP A 279 -11.55 -16.79 -40.38
CA TRP A 279 -10.72 -16.99 -39.20
C TRP A 279 -11.47 -16.91 -37.85
N LEU A 280 -12.73 -16.38 -37.85
CA LEU A 280 -13.58 -16.25 -36.65
C LEU A 280 -14.90 -16.95 -36.83
N PRO A 281 -15.44 -17.53 -35.75
CA PRO A 281 -16.82 -18.01 -35.73
C PRO A 281 -17.83 -16.90 -36.06
N GLY A 282 -18.89 -17.23 -36.82
CA GLY A 282 -19.93 -16.27 -37.22
C GLY A 282 -20.57 -15.50 -36.04
N ALA A 283 -20.64 -16.12 -34.85
CA ALA A 283 -21.13 -15.45 -33.63
C ALA A 283 -20.19 -14.28 -33.19
N VAL A 284 -18.89 -14.46 -33.31
CA VAL A 284 -17.88 -13.41 -33.01
C VAL A 284 -17.96 -12.31 -34.06
N LEU A 285 -18.08 -12.67 -35.36
CA LEU A 285 -18.24 -11.72 -36.46
C LEU A 285 -19.50 -10.85 -36.29
N ALA A 286 -20.64 -11.44 -35.92
CA ALA A 286 -21.88 -10.70 -35.65
C ALA A 286 -21.71 -9.72 -34.48
N GLN A 287 -20.89 -10.04 -33.50
CA GLN A 287 -20.60 -9.20 -32.35
C GLN A 287 -19.67 -8.04 -32.68
N LEU A 288 -18.66 -8.28 -33.54
CA LEU A 288 -17.82 -7.22 -34.11
C LEU A 288 -18.64 -6.22 -34.91
N GLY A 289 -19.62 -6.70 -35.68
CA GLY A 289 -20.56 -5.84 -36.42
C GLY A 289 -21.39 -4.93 -35.49
N ARG A 290 -21.93 -5.47 -34.40
CA ARG A 290 -22.65 -4.67 -33.37
C ARG A 290 -21.75 -3.63 -32.70
N HIS A 291 -20.52 -4.01 -32.39
CA HIS A 291 -19.56 -3.10 -31.78
C HIS A 291 -19.18 -1.96 -32.73
N ALA A 292 -18.98 -2.26 -34.01
CA ALA A 292 -18.72 -1.25 -35.04
C ALA A 292 -19.90 -0.28 -35.21
N ALA A 293 -21.14 -0.78 -35.15
CA ALA A 293 -22.36 0.05 -35.21
C ALA A 293 -22.45 1.01 -34.02
N GLN A 294 -22.16 0.54 -32.81
CA GLN A 294 -22.15 1.38 -31.60
C GLN A 294 -21.11 2.51 -31.68
N LEU A 295 -19.99 2.31 -32.38
CA LEU A 295 -18.97 3.35 -32.58
C LEU A 295 -19.43 4.46 -33.53
N LEU A 296 -20.34 4.15 -34.47
CA LEU A 296 -20.94 5.15 -35.37
C LEU A 296 -21.92 6.06 -34.65
N ASP A 297 -22.56 5.56 -33.58
CA ASP A 297 -23.45 6.35 -32.71
C ASP A 297 -22.72 7.33 -31.78
N TYR A 298 -21.42 7.19 -31.63
CA TYR A 298 -20.54 8.14 -30.91
C TYR A 298 -20.22 9.36 -31.79
N ALA A 299 -21.27 10.00 -32.37
CA ALA A 299 -21.10 11.30 -33.02
C ALA A 299 -20.87 12.36 -31.94
N PRO A 300 -19.85 13.25 -32.08
CA PRO A 300 -19.70 14.36 -31.15
C PRO A 300 -20.96 15.22 -31.22
N PRO A 301 -21.42 15.79 -30.07
CA PRO A 301 -22.50 16.78 -30.12
C PRO A 301 -22.09 17.87 -31.12
N ALA A 302 -23.00 18.19 -32.04
CA ALA A 302 -22.80 19.24 -33.04
C ALA A 302 -22.31 20.51 -32.29
N PRO A 303 -21.32 21.25 -32.83
CA PRO A 303 -20.88 22.49 -32.20
C PRO A 303 -22.12 23.36 -32.02
N ALA A 304 -22.37 23.81 -30.78
CA ALA A 304 -23.48 24.69 -30.48
C ALA A 304 -23.47 25.85 -31.48
N GLN A 305 -24.50 25.93 -32.31
CA GLN A 305 -24.65 27.04 -33.25
C GLN A 305 -24.62 28.31 -32.42
N ALA A 306 -23.66 29.18 -32.70
CA ALA A 306 -23.65 30.52 -32.12
C ALA A 306 -25.01 31.17 -32.38
N PRO A 307 -25.61 31.84 -31.37
CA PRO A 307 -26.87 32.52 -31.58
C PRO A 307 -26.72 33.54 -32.71
N PRO A 308 -27.73 33.69 -33.60
CA PRO A 308 -27.66 34.59 -34.74
C PRO A 308 -27.37 36.01 -34.25
N GLN A 309 -26.29 36.60 -34.78
CA GLN A 309 -25.95 38.01 -34.54
C GLN A 309 -27.04 38.82 -35.20
N THR A 310 -27.90 39.42 -34.41
CA THR A 310 -28.84 40.49 -34.86
C THR A 310 -28.02 41.71 -35.21
N THR A 311 -27.94 42.02 -36.47
CA THR A 311 -27.45 43.28 -37.02
C THR A 311 -28.33 44.44 -36.48
N PRO A 312 -27.78 45.49 -35.88
CA PRO A 312 -28.53 46.69 -35.54
C PRO A 312 -28.85 47.45 -36.82
N GLN A 313 -30.13 47.58 -37.15
CA GLN A 313 -30.64 48.58 -38.13
C GLN A 313 -30.41 50.00 -37.59
N ALA A 314 -29.74 50.81 -38.43
CA ALA A 314 -29.60 52.23 -38.23
C ALA A 314 -30.96 52.94 -38.28
N HIS A 315 -31.28 53.65 -37.22
CA HIS A 315 -32.26 54.72 -37.25
C HIS A 315 -31.57 56.06 -36.94
N ALA A 316 -31.63 56.94 -37.92
CA ALA A 316 -31.24 58.31 -37.83
C ALA A 316 -32.33 59.15 -37.09
N GLY A 317 -31.88 60.10 -36.34
CA GLY A 317 -32.78 61.18 -35.77
C GLY A 317 -32.21 61.74 -34.48
N GLU A 318 -31.42 62.77 -34.59
CA GLU A 318 -31.62 64.18 -34.24
C GLU A 318 -31.57 64.61 -32.77
N ARG A 319 -30.55 65.50 -32.52
CA ARG A 319 -30.45 66.63 -31.58
C ARG A 319 -30.69 66.40 -30.07
N ASP A 320 -30.01 66.98 -29.18
CA ASP A 320 -29.24 68.25 -29.02
C ASP A 320 -28.63 68.28 -27.61
N ARG A 321 -27.42 68.90 -27.50
CA ARG A 321 -26.93 69.75 -26.46
C ARG A 321 -26.58 69.26 -25.02
N ASP A 322 -25.34 69.59 -24.74
CA ASP A 322 -24.81 70.25 -23.56
C ASP A 322 -24.15 69.35 -22.44
N GLY A 323 -22.88 69.70 -22.22
CA GLY A 323 -22.23 69.62 -20.91
C GLY A 323 -21.01 68.78 -20.79
N ALA A 324 -19.81 69.32 -21.10
CA ALA A 324 -18.49 68.85 -20.73
C ALA A 324 -18.22 69.04 -19.23
N PRO A 325 -17.09 68.69 -18.59
CA PRO A 325 -15.91 67.97 -19.12
C PRO A 325 -15.23 66.97 -18.17
N ALA A 326 -14.32 66.16 -18.77
CA ALA A 326 -13.02 65.74 -18.32
C ALA A 326 -12.82 64.94 -17.02
N ARG A 327 -12.29 63.74 -17.15
CA ARG A 327 -10.90 63.45 -16.70
C ARG A 327 -10.41 62.10 -17.22
N ASP A 328 -9.39 62.24 -17.98
CA ASP A 328 -8.38 61.33 -18.48
C ASP A 328 -7.77 60.40 -17.40
N ARG A 329 -7.71 59.13 -17.67
CA ARG A 329 -6.65 58.22 -17.20
C ARG A 329 -6.56 57.00 -18.13
N SER A 330 -5.71 57.11 -19.12
CA SER A 330 -5.16 56.09 -19.95
C SER A 330 -4.24 55.18 -19.17
N VAL A 331 -4.52 53.88 -19.17
CA VAL A 331 -3.56 52.83 -18.83
C VAL A 331 -3.20 52.12 -20.12
N PRO A 332 -1.94 51.91 -20.51
CA PRO A 332 -1.52 51.30 -21.76
C PRO A 332 -1.66 49.79 -21.70
N LEU A 333 -2.27 49.22 -22.73
CA LEU A 333 -2.23 47.78 -23.05
C LEU A 333 -0.90 47.41 -23.69
N PRO A 334 -0.32 46.25 -23.38
CA PRO A 334 0.89 45.73 -24.03
C PRO A 334 0.58 45.25 -25.47
N PRO A 335 1.56 45.31 -26.39
CA PRO A 335 1.34 45.07 -27.80
C PRO A 335 1.10 43.60 -28.12
N ALA A 336 0.17 43.39 -29.03
CA ALA A 336 -0.17 42.10 -29.63
C ALA A 336 1.00 41.54 -30.48
N TYR A 337 1.39 40.30 -30.24
CA TYR A 337 2.32 39.55 -31.10
C TYR A 337 1.66 39.22 -32.43
N ALA A 338 2.22 39.70 -33.52
CA ALA A 338 1.88 39.29 -34.88
C ALA A 338 2.53 37.92 -35.18
N PRO A 339 1.87 37.01 -35.88
CA PRO A 339 2.50 35.74 -36.29
C PRO A 339 3.51 35.95 -37.41
N THR A 340 4.74 35.48 -37.20
CA THR A 340 5.79 35.43 -38.21
C THR A 340 5.54 34.25 -39.14
N ALA A 341 5.44 34.49 -40.43
CA ALA A 341 5.31 33.47 -41.45
C ALA A 341 6.61 32.64 -41.58
N PRO A 342 6.51 31.30 -41.82
CA PRO A 342 7.70 30.48 -42.02
C PRO A 342 8.44 30.82 -43.33
N ALA A 343 9.77 30.96 -43.26
CA ALA A 343 10.63 31.14 -44.41
C ALA A 343 10.69 29.84 -45.25
N PRO A 344 10.84 29.94 -46.58
CA PRO A 344 10.89 28.79 -47.46
C PRO A 344 12.21 27.98 -47.27
N PHE A 345 12.06 26.66 -47.27
CA PHE A 345 13.14 25.69 -47.17
C PHE A 345 13.95 25.65 -48.47
N ASP A 346 15.26 25.89 -48.35
CA ASP A 346 16.20 25.80 -49.48
C ASP A 346 16.89 24.43 -49.45
N PRO A 347 16.65 23.52 -50.43
CA PRO A 347 17.16 22.15 -50.43
C PRO A 347 18.62 22.02 -50.90
N SER A 348 19.36 23.11 -51.10
CA SER A 348 20.70 23.09 -51.71
C SER A 348 21.88 23.14 -50.72
N ARG A 349 21.67 23.13 -49.37
CA ARG A 349 22.78 23.05 -48.42
C ARG A 349 23.03 21.63 -48.00
N GLY A 350 23.94 20.95 -48.71
CA GLY A 350 24.44 19.63 -48.41
C GLY A 350 25.19 19.60 -47.06
N PHE A 351 25.08 18.44 -46.41
CA PHE A 351 25.85 18.08 -45.22
C PHE A 351 27.35 18.06 -45.56
N GLY A 352 28.18 18.77 -44.83
CA GLY A 352 29.62 18.67 -44.89
C GLY A 352 30.13 17.32 -44.38
N PRO A 353 31.34 16.90 -44.79
CA PRO A 353 31.90 15.60 -44.42
C PRO A 353 32.17 15.50 -42.89
N PRO A 354 32.16 14.26 -42.33
CA PRO A 354 32.43 14.05 -40.90
C PRO A 354 33.87 14.46 -40.57
N PRO A 355 34.13 15.01 -39.36
CA PRO A 355 35.47 15.36 -38.91
C PRO A 355 36.32 14.11 -38.73
N GLY A 356 37.55 14.17 -39.25
CA GLY A 356 38.57 13.12 -39.15
C GLY A 356 39.11 12.92 -37.74
N PRO A 357 39.82 11.80 -37.48
CA PRO A 357 40.29 11.46 -36.13
C PRO A 357 41.29 12.50 -35.60
N LEU A 358 41.08 12.92 -34.36
CA LEU A 358 42.02 13.77 -33.62
C LEU A 358 43.24 12.95 -33.17
N PRO A 359 44.44 13.53 -33.10
CA PRO A 359 45.66 12.81 -32.70
C PRO A 359 45.68 12.50 -31.21
N ASP A 360 46.28 11.33 -30.91
CA ASP A 360 46.56 10.82 -29.57
C ASP A 360 47.28 11.85 -28.69
N GLY A 361 46.56 12.30 -27.65
CA GLY A 361 47.13 13.10 -26.58
C GLY A 361 46.72 12.50 -25.26
N SER A 362 47.68 11.92 -24.56
CA SER A 362 47.72 11.48 -23.16
C SER A 362 46.45 11.71 -22.35
N ALA A 363 45.58 10.69 -22.28
CA ALA A 363 44.45 10.64 -21.37
C ALA A 363 44.96 10.40 -19.95
N THR A 364 44.82 11.40 -19.06
CA THR A 364 44.80 11.16 -17.62
C THR A 364 43.63 10.20 -17.31
N PRO A 365 43.80 9.17 -16.50
CA PRO A 365 42.69 8.25 -16.19
C PRO A 365 41.62 9.02 -15.42
N VAL A 366 40.47 9.17 -16.06
CA VAL A 366 39.25 9.54 -15.37
C VAL A 366 38.97 8.42 -14.37
N PRO A 367 38.81 8.70 -13.04
CA PRO A 367 38.44 7.66 -12.10
C PRO A 367 37.12 7.02 -12.57
N ALA A 368 37.11 5.71 -12.70
CA ALA A 368 35.90 4.95 -12.95
C ALA A 368 34.84 5.38 -11.93
N PRO A 369 33.57 5.60 -12.35
CA PRO A 369 32.51 5.86 -11.40
C PRO A 369 32.50 4.69 -10.40
N ALA A 370 32.61 5.03 -9.12
CA ALA A 370 32.54 4.03 -8.05
C ALA A 370 31.28 3.18 -8.25
N PRO A 371 31.35 1.86 -8.07
CA PRO A 371 30.18 1.00 -8.20
C PRO A 371 29.11 1.55 -7.28
N ALA A 372 27.90 1.76 -7.84
CA ALA A 372 26.73 2.27 -7.12
C ALA A 372 26.58 1.47 -5.82
N GLY A 373 26.75 2.13 -4.69
CA GLY A 373 26.82 1.51 -3.39
C GLY A 373 25.57 0.69 -3.14
N GLY A 374 25.77 -0.59 -2.85
CA GLY A 374 24.71 -1.41 -2.24
C GLY A 374 24.13 -0.69 -1.01
N PRO A 375 22.97 -1.11 -0.50
CA PRO A 375 22.36 -0.47 0.66
C PRO A 375 23.42 -0.28 1.74
N PRO A 376 23.50 0.92 2.36
CA PRO A 376 24.57 1.20 3.33
C PRO A 376 24.63 0.09 4.37
N PRO A 377 25.83 -0.35 4.79
CA PRO A 377 25.97 -1.42 5.74
C PRO A 377 25.14 -1.09 6.98
N PRO A 378 24.44 -2.08 7.55
CA PRO A 378 23.57 -1.85 8.68
C PRO A 378 24.39 -1.29 9.85
N HIS A 379 23.90 -0.18 10.45
CA HIS A 379 24.61 0.50 11.55
C HIS A 379 24.91 -0.49 12.71
N PRO A 380 26.14 -0.55 13.21
CA PRO A 380 26.53 -1.53 14.23
C PRO A 380 25.75 -1.38 15.55
N ARG A 381 25.22 -0.17 15.83
CA ARG A 381 24.48 0.14 17.06
C ARG A 381 22.95 -0.01 16.96
N ARG A 382 22.41 -0.53 15.84
CA ARG A 382 20.94 -0.66 15.61
C ARG A 382 20.19 -1.43 16.70
N TRP A 383 20.81 -2.42 17.34
CA TRP A 383 20.19 -3.15 18.44
C TRP A 383 20.07 -2.31 19.72
N TRP A 384 21.02 -1.43 19.98
CA TRP A 384 20.90 -0.44 21.04
C TRP A 384 19.81 0.59 20.73
N GLY A 385 19.67 0.98 19.48
CA GLY A 385 18.54 1.80 19.01
C GLY A 385 17.19 1.09 19.26
N LEU A 386 17.10 -0.22 19.03
CA LEU A 386 15.91 -1.01 19.36
C LEU A 386 15.61 -1.02 20.87
N ALA A 387 16.64 -1.11 21.72
CA ALA A 387 16.46 -1.03 23.16
C ALA A 387 15.89 0.33 23.60
N VAL A 388 16.34 1.43 22.99
CA VAL A 388 15.76 2.77 23.21
C VAL A 388 14.31 2.83 22.77
N ILE A 389 13.97 2.28 21.60
CA ILE A 389 12.59 2.23 21.09
C ILE A 389 11.69 1.40 22.01
N ALA A 390 12.19 0.26 22.48
CA ALA A 390 11.47 -0.60 23.42
C ALA A 390 11.24 0.09 24.77
N LEU A 391 12.24 0.80 25.29
CA LEU A 391 12.11 1.61 26.51
C LEU A 391 11.11 2.74 26.32
N ALA A 392 11.14 3.43 25.18
CA ALA A 392 10.18 4.48 24.85
C ALA A 392 8.72 3.95 24.83
N GLN A 393 8.52 2.79 24.23
CA GLN A 393 7.19 2.15 24.22
C GLN A 393 6.76 1.71 25.63
N LEU A 394 7.67 1.19 26.44
CA LEU A 394 7.39 0.80 27.82
C LEU A 394 7.00 2.00 28.68
N LEU A 395 7.62 3.17 28.49
CA LEU A 395 7.29 4.40 29.21
C LEU A 395 5.83 4.83 29.01
N VAL A 396 5.29 4.69 27.80
CA VAL A 396 3.87 5.00 27.53
C VAL A 396 2.96 4.09 28.34
N LEU A 397 3.27 2.79 28.38
CA LEU A 397 2.49 1.81 29.14
C LEU A 397 2.61 2.04 30.66
N MET A 398 3.80 2.43 31.14
CA MET A 398 4.03 2.78 32.56
C MET A 398 3.20 4.00 32.98
N GLN A 399 3.16 5.08 32.17
CA GLN A 399 2.35 6.26 32.48
C GLN A 399 0.86 5.95 32.59
N ALA A 400 0.34 5.04 31.77
CA ALA A 400 -1.04 4.61 31.84
C ALA A 400 -1.32 3.75 33.08
N ALA A 401 -0.46 2.78 33.38
CA ALA A 401 -0.59 1.87 34.51
C ALA A 401 -0.41 2.55 35.85
N ASP A 402 0.63 3.40 35.96
CA ASP A 402 1.02 4.07 37.21
C ASP A 402 -0.10 4.96 37.74
N PHE A 403 -0.70 5.78 36.89
CA PHE A 403 -1.84 6.59 37.29
C PHE A 403 -3.06 5.76 37.70
N THR A 404 -3.34 4.66 37.00
CA THR A 404 -4.47 3.78 37.30
C THR A 404 -4.33 3.15 38.70
N MET A 405 -3.12 2.75 39.07
CA MET A 405 -2.80 2.25 40.40
C MET A 405 -2.76 3.35 41.47
N ALA A 406 -2.38 4.60 41.10
CA ALA A 406 -2.30 5.74 41.99
C ALA A 406 -3.67 6.34 42.38
N ILE A 407 -4.76 6.01 41.68
CA ILE A 407 -6.10 6.60 41.89
C ILE A 407 -6.51 6.70 43.36
N PRO A 408 -6.45 5.63 44.22
CA PRO A 408 -6.87 5.71 45.60
C PRO A 408 -6.01 6.70 46.40
N ALA A 409 -4.68 6.73 46.15
CA ALA A 409 -3.77 7.62 46.85
C ALA A 409 -3.95 9.08 46.42
N VAL A 410 -4.18 9.32 45.12
CA VAL A 410 -4.50 10.65 44.57
C VAL A 410 -5.82 11.18 45.11
N GLN A 411 -6.84 10.32 45.19
CA GLN A 411 -8.15 10.66 45.75
C GLN A 411 -8.06 11.11 47.21
N ALA A 412 -7.31 10.36 48.02
CA ALA A 412 -7.13 10.67 49.43
C ALA A 412 -6.33 12.00 49.63
N ASP A 413 -5.25 12.22 48.84
CA ASP A 413 -4.37 13.35 49.02
C ASP A 413 -4.95 14.68 48.47
N LEU A 414 -5.64 14.63 47.32
CA LEU A 414 -6.27 15.81 46.72
C LEU A 414 -7.75 15.99 47.10
N HIS A 415 -8.29 15.18 48.01
CA HIS A 415 -9.71 15.20 48.48
C HIS A 415 -10.72 15.21 47.34
N LEU A 416 -10.48 14.39 46.29
CA LEU A 416 -11.31 14.36 45.11
C LEU A 416 -12.62 13.61 45.30
N SER A 417 -13.70 14.11 44.69
CA SER A 417 -14.96 13.37 44.62
C SER A 417 -14.85 12.17 43.69
N TYR A 418 -15.59 11.12 43.97
CA TYR A 418 -15.64 9.91 43.12
C TYR A 418 -16.00 10.23 41.64
N GLY A 419 -16.85 11.26 41.43
CA GLY A 419 -17.27 11.70 40.10
C GLY A 419 -16.19 12.35 39.24
N SER A 420 -15.12 12.90 39.86
CA SER A 420 -14.03 13.56 39.16
C SER A 420 -12.91 12.61 38.66
N LEU A 421 -12.86 11.39 39.19
CA LEU A 421 -11.81 10.41 38.84
C LEU A 421 -11.97 9.82 37.46
N GLY A 422 -13.19 9.44 37.03
CA GLY A 422 -13.47 8.90 35.71
C GLY A 422 -13.03 9.83 34.57
N PRO A 423 -13.41 11.12 34.61
CA PRO A 423 -12.92 12.11 33.61
C PRO A 423 -11.41 12.22 33.52
N MET A 424 -10.68 12.13 34.67
CA MET A 424 -9.21 12.23 34.70
C MET A 424 -8.52 11.03 34.02
N VAL A 425 -9.02 9.81 34.30
CA VAL A 425 -8.51 8.59 33.62
C VAL A 425 -8.80 8.64 32.15
N ASN A 426 -10.03 8.99 31.77
CA ASN A 426 -10.47 9.03 30.38
C ASN A 426 -9.77 10.12 29.57
N ALA A 427 -9.38 11.25 30.21
CA ALA A 427 -8.66 12.35 29.56
C ALA A 427 -7.38 11.88 28.85
N TYR A 428 -6.62 10.97 29.48
CA TYR A 428 -5.43 10.36 28.87
C TYR A 428 -5.79 9.56 27.63
N TYR A 429 -6.72 8.60 27.73
CA TYR A 429 -7.07 7.69 26.64
C TYR A 429 -7.73 8.40 25.46
N ILE A 430 -8.56 9.42 25.73
CA ILE A 430 -9.20 10.23 24.68
C ILE A 430 -8.15 11.02 23.91
N ALA A 431 -7.24 11.71 24.63
CA ALA A 431 -6.18 12.49 23.99
C ALA A 431 -5.20 11.58 23.25
N PHE A 432 -4.86 10.43 23.81
CA PHE A 432 -4.01 9.42 23.19
C PHE A 432 -4.63 8.92 21.89
N GLY A 433 -5.89 8.45 21.91
CA GLY A 433 -6.59 7.97 20.72
C GLY A 433 -6.76 9.04 19.64
N ALA A 434 -7.09 10.28 20.02
CA ALA A 434 -7.24 11.40 19.10
C ALA A 434 -5.96 11.76 18.35
N VAL A 435 -4.79 11.63 18.98
CA VAL A 435 -3.51 12.08 18.42
C VAL A 435 -2.74 10.95 17.73
N LEU A 436 -3.12 9.67 17.90
CA LEU A 436 -2.39 8.51 17.32
C LEU A 436 -2.21 8.60 15.80
N LEU A 437 -3.28 8.90 15.06
CA LEU A 437 -3.21 9.05 13.61
C LEU A 437 -2.35 10.25 13.20
N ILE A 438 -2.47 11.36 13.96
CA ILE A 438 -1.64 12.55 13.77
C ILE A 438 -0.17 12.21 14.00
N GLY A 439 0.13 11.45 15.06
CA GLY A 439 1.49 11.02 15.41
C GLY A 439 2.15 10.21 14.29
N GLY A 440 1.41 9.30 13.67
CA GLY A 440 1.87 8.54 12.52
C GLY A 440 2.16 9.42 11.30
N HIS A 441 1.26 10.35 11.00
CA HIS A 441 1.42 11.30 9.89
C HIS A 441 2.56 12.30 10.14
N LEU A 442 2.68 12.79 11.37
CA LEU A 442 3.76 13.71 11.77
C LEU A 442 5.14 13.02 11.68
N ALA A 443 5.22 11.73 12.02
CA ALA A 443 6.44 10.94 11.86
C ALA A 443 6.89 10.81 10.40
N ASP A 444 5.98 10.82 9.44
CA ASP A 444 6.30 10.84 8.01
C ASP A 444 6.66 12.26 7.51
N LEU A 445 6.05 13.33 8.06
CA LEU A 445 6.28 14.74 7.65
C LEU A 445 7.55 15.33 8.26
N VAL A 446 7.73 15.23 9.58
CA VAL A 446 8.82 15.88 10.34
C VAL A 446 10.03 14.95 10.44
N GLY A 447 9.79 13.64 10.42
CA GLY A 447 10.80 12.61 10.62
C GLY A 447 10.55 11.80 11.90
N ARG A 448 10.80 10.50 11.80
CA ARG A 448 10.45 9.53 12.86
C ARG A 448 11.26 9.70 14.13
N LYS A 449 12.57 10.00 13.97
CA LYS A 449 13.46 10.29 15.10
C LYS A 449 13.03 11.57 15.83
N GLN A 450 12.74 12.64 15.09
CA GLN A 450 12.30 13.92 15.64
C GLN A 450 10.97 13.76 16.38
N THR A 451 10.00 13.05 15.79
CA THR A 451 8.69 12.79 16.42
C THR A 451 8.84 11.96 17.69
N LEU A 452 9.73 10.94 17.70
CA LEU A 452 10.05 10.16 18.90
C LEU A 452 10.67 11.06 20.00
N ILE A 453 11.63 11.94 19.65
CA ILE A 453 12.28 12.87 20.57
C ILE A 453 11.27 13.86 21.18
N ILE A 454 10.38 14.43 20.35
CA ILE A 454 9.31 15.33 20.82
C ILE A 454 8.38 14.58 21.77
N GLY A 455 7.99 13.33 21.43
CA GLY A 455 7.19 12.48 22.30
C GLY A 455 7.86 12.19 23.63
N LEU A 456 9.14 11.80 23.65
CA LEU A 456 9.91 11.50 24.86
C LEU A 456 10.08 12.75 25.76
N PHE A 457 10.41 13.89 25.17
CA PHE A 457 10.53 15.15 25.89
C PHE A 457 9.19 15.54 26.54
N GLY A 458 8.10 15.45 25.76
CA GLY A 458 6.75 15.71 26.26
C GLY A 458 6.33 14.74 27.36
N CYS A 459 6.65 13.47 27.25
CA CYS A 459 6.38 12.45 28.28
C CYS A 459 7.13 12.78 29.59
N ALA A 460 8.41 13.18 29.52
CA ALA A 460 9.19 13.59 30.69
C ALA A 460 8.61 14.84 31.35
N ALA A 461 8.33 15.88 30.56
CA ALA A 461 7.80 17.15 31.05
C ALA A 461 6.42 16.99 31.70
N THR A 462 5.54 16.19 31.06
CA THR A 462 4.18 15.96 31.58
C THR A 462 4.14 15.01 32.78
N ALA A 463 5.08 14.06 32.88
CA ALA A 463 5.24 13.24 34.08
C ALA A 463 5.69 14.12 35.26
N ALA A 464 6.63 15.04 35.04
CA ALA A 464 7.03 16.01 36.03
C ALA A 464 5.87 16.94 36.45
N LEU A 465 5.07 17.42 35.49
CA LEU A 465 3.87 18.21 35.76
C LEU A 465 2.84 17.43 36.58
N ALA A 466 2.58 16.17 36.24
CA ALA A 466 1.65 15.32 36.97
C ALA A 466 2.10 15.06 38.42
N GLY A 467 3.40 14.80 38.66
CA GLY A 467 3.98 14.61 40.00
C GLY A 467 3.94 15.86 40.85
N SER A 468 4.00 17.07 40.23
CA SER A 468 3.92 18.37 40.93
C SER A 468 2.49 18.90 41.12
N ALA A 469 1.46 18.18 40.58
CA ALA A 469 0.07 18.65 40.61
C ALA A 469 -0.45 18.81 42.07
N GLY A 470 -0.98 19.98 42.40
CA GLY A 470 -1.61 20.31 43.67
C GLY A 470 -3.13 20.34 43.60
N ASP A 471 -3.72 20.24 42.39
CA ASP A 471 -5.18 20.29 42.18
C ASP A 471 -5.58 19.36 40.98
N SER A 472 -6.90 19.13 40.91
CA SER A 472 -7.50 18.24 39.91
C SER A 472 -7.36 18.76 38.48
N GLY A 473 -7.38 20.08 38.28
CA GLY A 473 -7.30 20.71 36.99
C GLY A 473 -5.90 20.54 36.37
N THR A 474 -4.85 20.84 37.14
CA THR A 474 -3.44 20.63 36.74
C THR A 474 -3.17 19.15 36.44
N LEU A 475 -3.69 18.24 37.27
CA LEU A 475 -3.50 16.82 37.06
C LEU A 475 -4.23 16.32 35.79
N THR A 476 -5.47 16.81 35.55
CA THR A 476 -6.22 16.50 34.32
C THR A 476 -5.50 17.04 33.08
N ALA A 477 -5.01 18.28 33.12
CA ALA A 477 -4.23 18.86 32.01
C ALA A 477 -2.95 18.06 31.73
N ALA A 478 -2.24 17.64 32.78
CA ALA A 478 -1.07 16.77 32.66
C ALA A 478 -1.45 15.44 31.97
N ARG A 479 -2.59 14.83 32.33
CA ARG A 479 -3.09 13.57 31.72
C ARG A 479 -3.42 13.73 30.25
N VAL A 480 -4.08 14.83 29.83
CA VAL A 480 -4.35 15.14 28.41
C VAL A 480 -3.03 15.24 27.64
N LEU A 481 -2.07 16.00 28.16
CA LEU A 481 -0.77 16.18 27.51
C LEU A 481 0.06 14.88 27.48
N GLN A 482 0.03 14.06 28.53
CA GLN A 482 0.66 12.73 28.56
C GLN A 482 0.08 11.83 27.45
N GLY A 483 -1.23 11.81 27.28
CA GLY A 483 -1.89 11.07 26.21
C GLY A 483 -1.44 11.56 24.82
N ALA A 484 -1.42 12.88 24.61
CA ALA A 484 -1.01 13.47 23.33
C ALA A 484 0.45 13.17 22.97
N PHE A 485 1.40 13.33 23.92
CA PHE A 485 2.82 13.04 23.64
C PHE A 485 3.09 11.53 23.53
N GLY A 486 2.42 10.68 24.29
CA GLY A 486 2.47 9.24 24.15
C GLY A 486 1.99 8.77 22.77
N ALA A 487 0.95 9.43 22.24
CA ALA A 487 0.41 9.14 20.91
C ALA A 487 1.34 9.57 19.76
N LEU A 488 2.21 10.56 19.95
CA LEU A 488 3.28 10.89 19.00
C LEU A 488 4.39 9.83 19.02
N LEU A 489 4.72 9.34 20.21
CA LEU A 489 5.82 8.42 20.45
C LEU A 489 5.53 7.02 19.88
N THR A 490 4.34 6.46 20.13
CA THR A 490 4.02 5.06 19.83
C THR A 490 4.10 4.71 18.33
N PRO A 491 3.46 5.45 17.38
CA PRO A 491 3.59 5.16 15.96
C PRO A 491 5.01 5.44 15.43
N ALA A 492 5.70 6.47 15.94
CA ALA A 492 7.08 6.77 15.58
C ALA A 492 8.02 5.62 15.98
N ALA A 493 7.84 5.04 17.15
CA ALA A 493 8.57 3.88 17.65
C ALA A 493 8.37 2.66 16.73
N LEU A 494 7.13 2.32 16.38
CA LEU A 494 6.82 1.20 15.49
C LEU A 494 7.38 1.42 14.08
N ALA A 495 7.29 2.65 13.55
CA ALA A 495 7.84 2.99 12.24
C ALA A 495 9.37 2.86 12.20
N LEU A 496 10.08 3.27 13.26
CA LEU A 496 11.53 3.11 13.39
C LEU A 496 11.95 1.64 13.42
N VAL A 497 11.17 0.76 14.09
CA VAL A 497 11.41 -0.69 14.05
C VAL A 497 11.22 -1.24 12.64
N ALA A 498 10.14 -0.83 11.96
CA ALA A 498 9.81 -1.30 10.62
C ALA A 498 10.92 -0.97 9.59
N ASP A 499 11.54 0.19 9.71
CA ASP A 499 12.56 0.69 8.77
C ASP A 499 14.01 0.42 9.18
N GLY A 500 14.25 0.23 10.47
CA GLY A 500 15.61 0.02 11.00
C GLY A 500 16.20 -1.34 10.64
N PHE A 501 15.36 -2.33 10.32
CA PHE A 501 15.75 -3.72 10.08
C PHE A 501 15.27 -4.19 8.71
N THR A 502 16.18 -4.24 7.74
CA THR A 502 15.91 -4.66 6.35
C THR A 502 16.05 -6.17 6.15
N ASP A 503 16.95 -6.84 6.87
CA ASP A 503 17.10 -8.30 6.82
C ASP A 503 15.87 -8.99 7.43
N PRO A 504 15.24 -9.96 6.73
CA PRO A 504 14.01 -10.63 7.19
C PRO A 504 14.13 -11.33 8.55
N ARG A 505 15.32 -11.88 8.88
CA ARG A 505 15.55 -12.59 10.15
C ARG A 505 15.69 -11.60 11.31
N GLU A 506 16.44 -10.52 11.08
CA GLU A 506 16.63 -9.47 12.07
C GLU A 506 15.35 -8.67 12.28
N ARG A 507 14.62 -8.37 11.19
CA ARG A 507 13.31 -7.73 11.24
C ARG A 507 12.33 -8.56 12.08
N GLY A 508 12.30 -9.88 11.89
CA GLY A 508 11.51 -10.78 12.73
C GLY A 508 11.86 -10.68 14.21
N ARG A 509 13.16 -10.61 14.56
CA ARG A 509 13.64 -10.45 15.95
C ARG A 509 13.28 -9.08 16.52
N ALA A 510 13.44 -8.00 15.74
CA ALA A 510 13.11 -6.65 16.16
C ALA A 510 11.61 -6.49 16.44
N PHE A 511 10.75 -6.98 15.54
CA PHE A 511 9.32 -7.06 15.79
C PHE A 511 8.97 -7.96 16.98
N GLY A 512 9.73 -9.04 17.20
CA GLY A 512 9.57 -9.90 18.37
C GLY A 512 9.80 -9.16 19.68
N VAL A 513 10.85 -8.35 19.78
CA VAL A 513 11.15 -7.51 20.96
C VAL A 513 10.06 -6.45 21.15
N TYR A 514 9.68 -5.72 20.06
CA TYR A 514 8.63 -4.73 20.11
C TYR A 514 7.29 -5.33 20.54
N ALA A 515 6.89 -6.47 19.97
CA ALA A 515 5.67 -7.19 20.30
C ALA A 515 5.67 -7.71 21.74
N ALA A 516 6.82 -8.12 22.29
CA ALA A 516 6.98 -8.50 23.69
C ALA A 516 6.62 -7.34 24.63
N VAL A 517 7.10 -6.12 24.30
CA VAL A 517 6.78 -4.92 25.07
C VAL A 517 5.32 -4.50 24.85
N ALA A 518 4.84 -4.48 23.61
CA ALA A 518 3.47 -4.07 23.30
C ALA A 518 2.42 -5.03 23.89
N GLY A 519 2.69 -6.33 23.91
CA GLY A 519 1.77 -7.36 24.42
C GLY A 519 1.92 -7.68 25.91
N GLY A 520 3.13 -7.62 26.46
CA GLY A 520 3.43 -7.96 27.85
C GLY A 520 3.71 -6.75 28.75
N GLY A 521 3.99 -5.60 28.13
CA GLY A 521 4.45 -4.40 28.85
C GLY A 521 3.40 -3.82 29.80
N THR A 522 2.11 -3.96 29.50
CA THR A 522 1.03 -3.51 30.39
C THR A 522 1.06 -4.26 31.72
N ALA A 523 1.15 -5.59 31.71
CA ALA A 523 1.23 -6.37 32.94
C ALA A 523 2.53 -6.09 33.71
N PHE A 524 3.64 -5.93 32.98
CA PHE A 524 4.92 -5.51 33.59
C PHE A 524 4.81 -4.12 34.23
N ALA A 525 4.20 -3.17 33.53
CA ALA A 525 3.98 -1.82 34.03
C ALA A 525 3.11 -1.81 35.28
N LEU A 526 2.01 -2.60 35.31
CA LEU A 526 1.17 -2.75 36.50
C LEU A 526 1.92 -3.33 37.69
N ALA A 527 2.78 -4.35 37.44
CA ALA A 527 3.61 -4.94 38.51
C ALA A 527 4.61 -3.93 39.10
N VAL A 528 5.30 -3.18 38.24
CA VAL A 528 6.27 -2.16 38.65
C VAL A 528 5.59 -1.00 39.36
N SER A 529 4.46 -0.52 38.83
CA SER A 529 3.69 0.58 39.44
C SER A 529 3.10 0.17 40.78
N GLY A 530 2.58 -1.07 40.89
CA GLY A 530 2.08 -1.58 42.19
C GLY A 530 3.18 -1.69 43.26
N TRP A 531 4.40 -2.11 42.85
CA TRP A 531 5.55 -2.15 43.77
C TRP A 531 6.01 -0.75 44.17
N LEU A 532 6.09 0.20 43.23
CA LEU A 532 6.47 1.60 43.47
C LEU A 532 5.49 2.25 44.46
N LEU A 533 4.21 2.14 44.23
CA LEU A 533 3.17 2.73 45.06
C LEU A 533 3.06 2.09 46.45
N GLY A 534 3.42 0.82 46.60
CA GLY A 534 3.52 0.17 47.88
C GLY A 534 4.70 0.58 48.73
N THR A 535 5.75 1.15 48.09
CA THR A 535 6.98 1.55 48.78
C THR A 535 7.23 3.06 48.81
N LEU A 536 6.63 3.82 47.88
CA LEU A 536 6.86 5.24 47.67
C LEU A 536 5.54 6.02 47.60
N ALA A 537 5.58 7.33 47.88
CA ALA A 537 4.42 8.20 47.67
C ALA A 537 4.03 8.26 46.17
N TRP A 538 2.73 8.40 45.88
CA TRP A 538 2.22 8.43 44.49
C TRP A 538 2.86 9.49 43.61
N ARG A 539 3.26 10.63 44.16
CA ARG A 539 3.98 11.68 43.44
C ARG A 539 5.35 11.16 42.96
N VAL A 540 6.07 10.42 43.82
CA VAL A 540 7.39 9.87 43.49
C VAL A 540 7.29 8.80 42.43
N SER A 541 6.21 7.99 42.40
CA SER A 541 6.00 7.01 41.33
C SER A 541 5.81 7.67 39.98
N LEU A 542 5.06 8.78 39.89
CA LEU A 542 4.93 9.56 38.66
C LEU A 542 6.26 10.19 38.22
N TYR A 543 7.06 10.67 39.17
CA TYR A 543 8.41 11.18 38.86
C TYR A 543 9.39 10.09 38.39
N ALA A 544 9.20 8.84 38.75
CA ALA A 544 10.08 7.72 38.33
C ALA A 544 10.15 7.52 36.81
N VAL A 545 9.12 7.97 36.10
CA VAL A 545 9.12 7.97 34.61
C VAL A 545 10.14 8.96 34.04
N VAL A 546 10.44 10.09 34.73
CA VAL A 546 11.30 11.15 34.20
C VAL A 546 12.72 10.69 33.92
N PRO A 547 13.46 10.05 34.86
CA PRO A 547 14.83 9.61 34.58
C PRO A 547 14.87 8.56 33.47
N LEU A 548 13.88 7.68 33.36
CA LEU A 548 13.80 6.69 32.30
C LEU A 548 13.56 7.37 30.93
N ALA A 549 12.70 8.38 30.89
CA ALA A 549 12.46 9.17 29.67
C ALA A 549 13.72 9.97 29.26
N VAL A 550 14.49 10.51 30.20
CA VAL A 550 15.76 11.19 29.93
C VAL A 550 16.79 10.20 29.37
N ILE A 551 16.90 8.99 29.93
CA ILE A 551 17.79 7.93 29.38
C ILE A 551 17.39 7.57 27.96
N ALA A 552 16.07 7.37 27.71
CA ALA A 552 15.56 7.10 26.37
C ALA A 552 15.82 8.28 25.41
N LEU A 553 15.71 9.52 25.88
CA LEU A 553 15.96 10.72 25.09
C LEU A 553 17.44 10.83 24.68
N ILE A 554 18.37 10.64 25.62
CA ILE A 554 19.81 10.59 25.35
C ILE A 554 20.13 9.48 24.35
N GLY A 555 19.54 8.30 24.56
CA GLY A 555 19.66 7.18 23.65
C GLY A 555 19.12 7.48 22.24
N ALA A 556 17.98 8.19 22.14
CA ALA A 556 17.40 8.60 20.86
C ALA A 556 18.31 9.57 20.10
N PHE A 557 18.93 10.52 20.79
CA PHE A 557 19.88 11.43 20.17
C PHE A 557 21.14 10.73 19.66
N THR A 558 21.69 9.79 20.43
CA THR A 558 23.03 9.21 20.19
C THR A 558 23.02 7.92 19.38
N LEU A 559 21.93 7.11 19.43
CA LEU A 559 21.87 5.75 18.89
C LEU A 559 20.92 5.60 17.72
N LEU A 560 19.99 6.55 17.49
CA LEU A 560 19.08 6.50 16.36
C LEU A 560 19.60 7.34 15.20
N ASP A 561 19.59 6.75 14.00
CA ASP A 561 19.99 7.44 12.78
C ASP A 561 18.95 8.47 12.37
N ASP A 562 19.43 9.64 11.98
CA ASP A 562 18.60 10.70 11.43
C ASP A 562 18.39 10.44 9.94
N ARG A 563 17.25 9.86 9.60
CA ARG A 563 16.85 9.73 8.21
C ARG A 563 15.89 10.86 7.88
N PRO A 564 16.26 11.76 6.96
CA PRO A 564 15.41 12.89 6.62
C PRO A 564 14.04 12.42 6.17
N ALA A 565 13.01 13.19 6.51
CA ALA A 565 11.65 12.96 6.02
C ALA A 565 11.67 12.90 4.48
N ARG A 566 11.24 11.80 3.90
CA ARG A 566 11.36 11.54 2.45
C ARG A 566 10.14 12.03 1.65
N THR A 567 9.07 12.44 2.31
CA THR A 567 7.85 12.88 1.64
C THR A 567 7.65 14.39 1.83
N ARG A 568 7.49 15.10 0.72
CA ARG A 568 6.87 16.43 0.68
C ARG A 568 5.34 16.30 0.72
N GLY A 569 4.80 15.44 1.59
CA GLY A 569 3.37 15.26 1.77
C GLY A 569 2.72 16.56 2.27
N ARG A 570 1.52 16.88 1.80
CA ARG A 570 0.71 17.95 2.36
C ARG A 570 0.03 17.45 3.63
N PHE A 571 -0.10 18.33 4.61
CA PHE A 571 -0.90 18.07 5.80
C PHE A 571 -2.37 17.86 5.40
N ASP A 572 -3.00 16.77 5.84
CA ASP A 572 -4.41 16.43 5.54
C ASP A 572 -5.34 16.82 6.71
N PRO A 573 -5.82 18.07 6.76
CA PRO A 573 -6.62 18.55 7.91
C PRO A 573 -7.98 17.84 8.02
N LEU A 574 -8.58 17.46 6.89
CA LEU A 574 -9.88 16.77 6.91
C LEU A 574 -9.74 15.32 7.35
N GLY A 575 -8.69 14.62 6.89
CA GLY A 575 -8.36 13.28 7.37
C GLY A 575 -8.06 13.28 8.88
N VAL A 576 -7.32 14.29 9.38
CA VAL A 576 -7.09 14.48 10.82
C VAL A 576 -8.42 14.66 11.56
N LEU A 577 -9.28 15.57 11.12
CA LEU A 577 -10.55 15.85 11.79
C LEU A 577 -11.45 14.61 11.86
N LEU A 578 -11.61 13.91 10.73
CA LEU A 578 -12.47 12.72 10.64
C LEU A 578 -11.91 11.55 11.45
N GLY A 579 -10.61 11.24 11.29
CA GLY A 579 -9.96 10.12 11.97
C GLY A 579 -9.83 10.35 13.47
N SER A 580 -9.22 11.46 13.88
CA SER A 580 -9.02 11.82 15.29
C SER A 580 -10.34 12.06 16.02
N GLY A 581 -11.27 12.76 15.39
CA GLY A 581 -12.62 12.98 15.94
C GLY A 581 -13.39 11.68 16.10
N GLY A 582 -13.29 10.78 15.10
CA GLY A 582 -13.92 9.45 15.13
C GLY A 582 -13.37 8.56 16.25
N VAL A 583 -12.04 8.49 16.39
CA VAL A 583 -11.39 7.70 17.47
C VAL A 583 -11.67 8.29 18.85
N ALA A 584 -11.59 9.63 18.99
CA ALA A 584 -11.91 10.29 20.26
C ALA A 584 -13.37 10.06 20.68
N ALA A 585 -14.32 10.20 19.76
CA ALA A 585 -15.74 9.94 20.02
C ALA A 585 -15.99 8.47 20.37
N LEU A 586 -15.30 7.54 19.71
CA LEU A 586 -15.39 6.11 20.00
C LEU A 586 -14.85 5.80 21.40
N THR A 587 -13.65 6.26 21.73
CA THR A 587 -13.00 6.04 23.03
C THR A 587 -13.83 6.63 24.15
N TYR A 588 -14.34 7.87 23.98
CA TYR A 588 -15.18 8.50 24.99
C TYR A 588 -16.55 7.82 25.13
N GLY A 589 -17.17 7.44 24.01
CA GLY A 589 -18.43 6.68 23.99
C GLY A 589 -18.31 5.35 24.71
N LEU A 590 -17.28 4.56 24.40
CA LEU A 590 -16.99 3.27 25.04
C LEU A 590 -16.68 3.43 26.54
N SER A 591 -15.81 4.38 26.92
CA SER A 591 -15.41 4.58 28.31
C SER A 591 -16.53 5.13 29.19
N SER A 592 -17.51 5.82 28.62
CA SER A 592 -18.68 6.35 29.35
C SER A 592 -19.88 5.41 29.35
N ALA A 593 -19.95 4.40 28.49
CA ALA A 593 -21.07 3.47 28.40
C ALA A 593 -21.34 2.67 29.69
N PRO A 594 -20.33 2.17 30.44
CA PRO A 594 -20.55 1.46 31.67
C PRO A 594 -21.22 2.30 32.77
N SER A 595 -20.87 3.58 32.85
CA SER A 595 -21.38 4.49 33.90
C SER A 595 -22.71 5.16 33.56
N ARG A 596 -22.95 5.45 32.27
CA ARG A 596 -24.15 6.15 31.77
C ARG A 596 -25.24 5.21 31.26
N GLY A 597 -24.86 4.00 30.91
CA GLY A 597 -25.71 3.02 30.22
C GLY A 597 -25.49 2.98 28.73
N TRP A 598 -25.54 1.78 28.14
CA TRP A 598 -25.37 1.53 26.72
C TRP A 598 -26.48 2.16 25.87
N ALA A 599 -27.71 2.29 26.43
CA ALA A 599 -28.85 2.88 25.77
C ALA A 599 -28.99 4.40 25.99
N ALA A 600 -28.08 5.03 26.75
CA ALA A 600 -28.11 6.48 26.98
C ALA A 600 -27.94 7.26 25.64
N PRO A 601 -28.78 8.34 25.45
CA PRO A 601 -28.74 9.09 24.19
C PRO A 601 -27.34 9.60 23.81
N LEU A 602 -26.56 10.11 24.77
CA LEU A 602 -25.22 10.59 24.55
C LEU A 602 -24.28 9.47 24.12
N THR A 603 -24.37 8.28 24.74
CA THR A 603 -23.57 7.10 24.34
C THR A 603 -23.87 6.69 22.91
N LEU A 604 -25.16 6.61 22.54
CA LEU A 604 -25.58 6.28 21.18
C LEU A 604 -25.13 7.32 20.14
N ILE A 605 -25.24 8.63 20.48
CA ILE A 605 -24.77 9.71 19.62
C ILE A 605 -23.25 9.62 19.41
N LEU A 606 -22.49 9.40 20.46
CA LEU A 606 -21.03 9.28 20.38
C LEU A 606 -20.60 8.06 19.57
N LEU A 607 -21.19 6.89 19.82
CA LEU A 607 -20.88 5.67 19.09
C LEU A 607 -21.36 5.73 17.63
N GLY A 608 -22.58 6.22 17.37
CA GLY A 608 -23.09 6.41 16.00
C GLY A 608 -22.29 7.47 15.23
N GLY A 609 -22.00 8.60 15.89
CA GLY A 609 -21.15 9.65 15.32
C GLY A 609 -19.73 9.18 15.04
N SER A 610 -19.15 8.37 15.93
CA SER A 610 -17.81 7.79 15.70
C SER A 610 -17.77 6.88 14.46
N VAL A 611 -18.79 6.01 14.30
CA VAL A 611 -18.90 5.15 13.11
C VAL A 611 -18.99 6.00 11.83
N MET A 612 -19.83 7.05 11.84
CA MET A 612 -19.99 7.94 10.70
C MET A 612 -18.66 8.66 10.36
N LEU A 613 -17.96 9.19 11.37
CA LEU A 613 -16.67 9.87 11.19
C LEU A 613 -15.58 8.90 10.68
N LEU A 614 -15.50 7.69 11.22
CA LEU A 614 -14.52 6.69 10.80
C LEU A 614 -14.81 6.15 9.39
N VAL A 615 -16.08 5.95 9.03
CA VAL A 615 -16.46 5.60 7.65
C VAL A 615 -16.10 6.76 6.70
N GLY A 616 -16.43 8.00 7.10
CA GLY A 616 -16.02 9.20 6.36
C GLY A 616 -14.50 9.31 6.22
N PHE A 617 -13.74 9.00 7.27
CA PHE A 617 -12.27 8.95 7.24
C PHE A 617 -11.76 7.94 6.21
N VAL A 618 -12.28 6.69 6.24
CA VAL A 618 -11.84 5.66 5.28
C VAL A 618 -12.20 6.06 3.85
N ALA A 619 -13.42 6.59 3.62
CA ALA A 619 -13.83 7.08 2.30
C ALA A 619 -12.92 8.22 1.81
N TRP A 620 -12.60 9.18 2.69
CA TRP A 620 -11.68 10.28 2.39
C TRP A 620 -10.27 9.80 2.08
N GLN A 621 -9.70 8.88 2.87
CA GLN A 621 -8.37 8.32 2.62
C GLN A 621 -8.29 7.52 1.31
N ILE A 622 -9.40 6.95 0.84
CA ILE A 622 -9.46 6.25 -0.45
C ILE A 622 -9.54 7.25 -1.61
N ALA A 623 -10.21 8.40 -1.41
CA ALA A 623 -10.43 9.43 -2.42
C ALA A 623 -9.30 10.48 -2.47
N SER A 624 -8.57 10.70 -1.37
CA SER A 624 -7.52 11.72 -1.28
C SER A 624 -6.31 11.39 -2.15
N ALA A 625 -5.78 12.41 -2.83
CA ALA A 625 -4.54 12.29 -3.60
C ALA A 625 -3.30 12.09 -2.69
N ASP A 626 -3.33 12.64 -1.47
CA ASP A 626 -2.22 12.58 -0.49
C ASP A 626 -2.75 12.08 0.87
N PRO A 627 -3.15 10.80 0.97
CA PRO A 627 -3.78 10.27 2.18
C PRO A 627 -2.77 10.13 3.34
N MET A 628 -3.20 10.44 4.59
CA MET A 628 -2.43 10.20 5.82
C MET A 628 -2.08 8.72 6.00
N VAL A 629 -3.05 7.85 5.73
CA VAL A 629 -2.89 6.41 5.75
C VAL A 629 -3.03 5.91 4.33
N ALA A 630 -2.00 5.24 3.81
CA ALA A 630 -2.02 4.74 2.45
C ALA A 630 -3.31 3.94 2.16
N SER A 631 -4.02 4.27 1.09
CA SER A 631 -5.27 3.61 0.70
C SER A 631 -5.13 2.08 0.55
N SER A 632 -3.91 1.60 0.26
CA SER A 632 -3.57 0.18 0.23
C SER A 632 -3.77 -0.54 1.57
N VAL A 633 -3.78 0.18 2.70
CA VAL A 633 -4.07 -0.39 4.03
C VAL A 633 -5.52 -0.86 4.11
N PHE A 634 -6.45 -0.11 3.50
CA PHE A 634 -7.88 -0.42 3.51
C PHE A 634 -8.30 -1.34 2.36
N ARG A 635 -7.58 -1.31 1.22
CA ARG A 635 -7.88 -2.13 0.04
C ARG A 635 -7.26 -3.54 0.07
N ASP A 636 -6.18 -3.75 0.85
CA ASP A 636 -5.56 -5.07 0.97
C ASP A 636 -6.25 -5.88 2.09
N PRO A 637 -6.99 -6.96 1.76
CA PRO A 637 -7.68 -7.79 2.76
C PRO A 637 -6.75 -8.32 3.86
N SER A 638 -5.49 -8.62 3.52
CA SER A 638 -4.53 -9.12 4.51
C SER A 638 -4.14 -8.06 5.53
N ARG A 639 -4.00 -6.79 5.11
CA ARG A 639 -3.70 -5.67 6.02
C ARG A 639 -4.90 -5.32 6.88
N LEU A 640 -6.06 -5.14 6.24
CA LEU A 640 -7.31 -4.85 6.96
C LEU A 640 -7.65 -5.96 7.95
N GLY A 641 -7.54 -7.22 7.53
CA GLY A 641 -7.77 -8.37 8.40
C GLY A 641 -6.76 -8.44 9.55
N SER A 642 -5.50 -8.06 9.34
CA SER A 642 -4.51 -7.95 10.41
C SER A 642 -4.86 -6.85 11.40
N LEU A 643 -5.32 -5.68 10.95
CA LEU A 643 -5.77 -4.58 11.83
C LEU A 643 -6.98 -4.99 12.67
N LEU A 644 -7.99 -5.61 12.05
CA LEU A 644 -9.19 -6.08 12.75
C LEU A 644 -8.85 -7.19 13.76
N SER A 645 -8.02 -8.17 13.38
CA SER A 645 -7.57 -9.22 14.28
C SER A 645 -6.74 -8.66 15.43
N LEU A 646 -5.91 -7.63 15.18
CA LEU A 646 -5.14 -6.94 16.22
C LEU A 646 -6.07 -6.22 17.21
N SER A 647 -7.07 -5.49 16.71
CA SER A 647 -8.04 -4.78 17.55
C SER A 647 -8.80 -5.74 18.48
N LEU A 648 -9.31 -6.85 17.94
CA LEU A 648 -10.02 -7.86 18.74
C LEU A 648 -9.09 -8.59 19.72
N ALA A 649 -7.86 -8.90 19.32
CA ALA A 649 -6.86 -9.49 20.21
C ALA A 649 -6.45 -8.54 21.33
N ALA A 650 -6.31 -7.24 21.05
CA ALA A 650 -6.02 -6.20 22.04
C ALA A 650 -7.18 -6.05 23.02
N ALA A 651 -8.42 -6.06 22.53
CA ALA A 651 -9.62 -6.07 23.39
C ALA A 651 -9.60 -7.24 24.38
N ALA A 652 -9.42 -8.45 23.88
CA ALA A 652 -9.40 -9.65 24.70
C ALA A 652 -8.23 -9.68 25.70
N THR A 653 -7.05 -9.22 25.28
CA THR A 653 -5.85 -9.19 26.14
C THR A 653 -6.01 -8.16 27.26
N PHE A 654 -6.55 -6.97 26.97
CA PHE A 654 -6.79 -5.94 27.96
C PHE A 654 -7.87 -6.38 28.95
N THR A 655 -8.97 -6.97 28.45
CA THR A 655 -10.03 -7.57 29.28
C THR A 655 -9.45 -8.65 30.22
N LEU A 656 -8.55 -9.51 29.69
CA LEU A 656 -7.87 -10.54 30.47
C LEU A 656 -7.05 -9.94 31.62
N TYR A 657 -6.24 -8.89 31.34
CA TYR A 657 -5.43 -8.24 32.38
C TYR A 657 -6.27 -7.69 33.53
N LEU A 658 -7.37 -7.03 33.21
CA LEU A 658 -8.26 -6.46 34.24
C LEU A 658 -9.03 -7.55 35.01
N ALA A 659 -9.57 -8.54 34.28
CA ALA A 659 -10.29 -9.66 34.92
C ALA A 659 -9.34 -10.46 35.83
N LEU A 660 -8.10 -10.66 35.41
CA LEU A 660 -7.10 -11.38 36.18
C LEU A 660 -6.64 -10.59 37.41
N SER A 661 -6.44 -9.25 37.31
CA SER A 661 -6.15 -8.39 38.45
C SER A 661 -7.27 -8.51 39.51
N THR A 662 -8.51 -8.36 39.07
CA THR A 662 -9.67 -8.48 39.94
C THR A 662 -9.78 -9.87 40.60
N TYR A 663 -9.52 -10.95 39.84
CA TYR A 663 -9.55 -12.31 40.37
C TYR A 663 -8.46 -12.55 41.43
N LEU A 664 -7.22 -12.11 41.14
CA LEU A 664 -6.08 -12.28 42.06
C LEU A 664 -6.28 -11.49 43.34
N GLU A 665 -6.86 -10.30 43.28
CA GLU A 665 -7.12 -9.46 44.46
C GLU A 665 -8.36 -9.91 45.24
N ALA A 666 -9.49 -10.13 44.54
CA ALA A 666 -10.77 -10.38 45.21
C ALA A 666 -11.00 -11.85 45.60
N VAL A 667 -10.47 -12.81 44.75
CA VAL A 667 -10.70 -14.25 44.96
C VAL A 667 -9.50 -14.92 45.65
N CYS A 668 -8.27 -14.65 45.13
CA CYS A 668 -7.05 -15.19 45.73
C CYS A 668 -6.57 -14.43 46.97
N GLY A 669 -7.13 -13.22 47.24
CA GLY A 669 -6.77 -12.39 48.39
C GLY A 669 -5.37 -11.79 48.33
N PHE A 670 -4.80 -11.67 47.14
CA PHE A 670 -3.45 -11.11 47.01
C PHE A 670 -3.48 -9.58 47.18
N PRO A 671 -2.53 -9.00 47.93
CA PRO A 671 -2.34 -7.57 47.91
C PRO A 671 -2.00 -7.09 46.52
N PRO A 672 -2.32 -5.83 46.10
CA PRO A 672 -2.10 -5.33 44.76
C PRO A 672 -0.68 -5.54 44.22
N GLN A 673 0.35 -5.43 45.09
CA GLN A 673 1.74 -5.68 44.78
C GLN A 673 2.00 -7.14 44.35
N THR A 674 1.42 -8.08 45.13
CA THR A 674 1.59 -9.51 44.86
C THR A 674 0.76 -9.94 43.67
N ALA A 675 -0.42 -9.35 43.44
CA ALA A 675 -1.26 -9.57 42.28
C ALA A 675 -0.52 -9.16 40.99
N GLY A 676 0.15 -8.00 40.99
CA GLY A 676 1.00 -7.56 39.84
C GLY A 676 2.15 -8.53 39.60
N LEU A 677 2.87 -8.95 40.66
CA LEU A 677 3.98 -9.93 40.49
C LEU A 677 3.49 -11.29 40.01
N ALA A 678 2.30 -11.72 40.41
CA ALA A 678 1.67 -12.96 39.99
C ALA A 678 1.32 -12.97 38.50
N MET A 679 1.27 -11.80 37.82
CA MET A 679 1.09 -11.71 36.37
C MET A 679 2.40 -11.89 35.57
N LEU A 680 3.58 -11.79 36.19
CA LEU A 680 4.88 -11.88 35.50
C LEU A 680 5.10 -13.20 34.73
N PRO A 681 4.63 -14.38 35.17
CA PRO A 681 4.70 -15.59 34.34
C PRO A 681 4.01 -15.48 32.97
N MET A 682 2.87 -14.77 32.89
CA MET A 682 2.19 -14.48 31.64
C MET A 682 3.02 -13.56 30.74
N VAL A 683 3.66 -12.54 31.33
CA VAL A 683 4.61 -11.66 30.60
C VAL A 683 5.77 -12.47 30.05
N GLY A 684 6.37 -13.35 30.85
CA GLY A 684 7.43 -14.26 30.44
C GLY A 684 7.01 -15.16 29.27
N ALA A 685 5.82 -15.73 29.34
CA ALA A 685 5.24 -16.51 28.26
C ALA A 685 5.04 -15.69 26.97
N THR A 686 4.58 -14.44 27.09
CA THR A 686 4.42 -13.51 25.94
C THR A 686 5.79 -13.19 25.30
N VAL A 687 6.83 -12.95 26.10
CA VAL A 687 8.20 -12.71 25.63
C VAL A 687 8.74 -13.96 24.91
N ILE A 688 8.52 -15.15 25.45
CA ILE A 688 8.92 -16.42 24.81
C ILE A 688 8.17 -16.61 23.49
N GLY A 689 6.86 -16.41 23.49
CA GLY A 689 6.02 -16.53 22.27
C GLY A 689 6.45 -15.60 21.15
N SER A 690 6.71 -14.34 21.46
CA SER A 690 7.11 -13.32 20.50
C SER A 690 8.56 -13.48 20.01
N THR A 691 9.53 -13.69 20.93
CA THR A 691 10.96 -13.67 20.59
C THR A 691 11.54 -15.03 20.19
N GLN A 692 11.12 -16.11 20.85
CA GLN A 692 11.67 -17.46 20.60
C GLN A 692 10.84 -18.25 19.59
N VAL A 693 9.51 -18.11 19.59
CA VAL A 693 8.65 -18.87 18.69
C VAL A 693 8.40 -18.08 17.41
N SER A 694 7.71 -16.94 17.52
CA SER A 694 7.21 -16.21 16.35
C SER A 694 8.34 -15.55 15.55
N ALA A 695 9.22 -14.79 16.21
CA ALA A 695 10.32 -14.10 15.56
C ALA A 695 11.28 -15.05 14.80
N ARG A 696 11.52 -16.25 15.34
CA ARG A 696 12.39 -17.26 14.71
C ARG A 696 11.72 -18.01 13.56
N ARG A 697 10.37 -18.12 13.59
CA ARG A 697 9.60 -18.88 12.59
C ARG A 697 8.98 -18.01 11.50
N LEU A 698 8.88 -16.69 11.69
CA LEU A 698 8.25 -15.77 10.75
C LEU A 698 8.85 -15.82 9.33
N HIS A 699 10.14 -16.12 9.20
CA HIS A 699 10.82 -16.25 7.92
C HIS A 699 10.65 -17.64 7.24
N ARG A 700 10.08 -18.64 7.96
CA ARG A 700 9.88 -20.01 7.47
C ARG A 700 8.43 -20.43 7.40
N THR A 701 7.56 -19.76 8.16
CA THR A 701 6.15 -20.13 8.30
C THR A 701 5.28 -18.95 7.81
N ALA A 702 4.20 -19.26 7.11
CA ALA A 702 3.26 -18.25 6.65
C ALA A 702 2.70 -17.42 7.84
N PRO A 703 2.63 -16.08 7.73
CA PRO A 703 2.10 -15.22 8.80
C PRO A 703 0.71 -15.67 9.29
N ARG A 704 -0.16 -16.11 8.37
CA ARG A 704 -1.49 -16.66 8.70
C ARG A 704 -1.43 -17.79 9.72
N VAL A 705 -0.53 -18.77 9.53
CA VAL A 705 -0.44 -19.94 10.42
C VAL A 705 -0.01 -19.53 11.81
N LEU A 706 1.01 -18.67 11.93
CA LEU A 706 1.48 -18.17 13.23
C LEU A 706 0.41 -17.34 13.93
N THR A 707 -0.29 -16.48 13.20
CA THR A 707 -1.39 -15.66 13.76
C THR A 707 -2.53 -16.54 14.28
N VAL A 708 -3.01 -17.48 13.46
CA VAL A 708 -4.13 -18.37 13.83
C VAL A 708 -3.73 -19.26 15.01
N VAL A 709 -2.55 -19.89 14.98
CA VAL A 709 -2.09 -20.74 16.09
C VAL A 709 -1.95 -19.93 17.38
N GLY A 710 -1.37 -18.72 17.31
CA GLY A 710 -1.25 -17.84 18.47
C GLY A 710 -2.61 -17.47 19.05
N LEU A 711 -3.55 -17.01 18.20
CA LEU A 711 -4.90 -16.64 18.63
C LEU A 711 -5.68 -17.84 19.21
N VAL A 712 -5.54 -19.04 18.63
CA VAL A 712 -6.16 -20.26 19.17
C VAL A 712 -5.60 -20.59 20.55
N LEU A 713 -4.28 -20.48 20.75
CA LEU A 713 -3.68 -20.68 22.07
C LEU A 713 -4.18 -19.63 23.09
N THR A 714 -4.34 -18.38 22.66
CA THR A 714 -4.93 -17.32 23.50
C THR A 714 -6.38 -17.67 23.88
N ALA A 715 -7.19 -18.14 22.93
CA ALA A 715 -8.57 -18.56 23.18
C ALA A 715 -8.66 -19.73 24.17
N VAL A 716 -7.78 -20.75 24.02
CA VAL A 716 -7.71 -21.89 24.96
C VAL A 716 -7.28 -21.43 26.35
N GLY A 717 -6.29 -20.53 26.45
CA GLY A 717 -5.87 -19.94 27.71
C GLY A 717 -7.01 -19.16 28.41
N LEU A 718 -7.77 -18.38 27.66
CA LEU A 718 -8.96 -17.68 28.15
C LEU A 718 -10.05 -18.65 28.60
N LEU A 719 -10.32 -19.71 27.84
CA LEU A 719 -11.30 -20.74 28.21
C LEU A 719 -10.94 -21.42 29.53
N LEU A 720 -9.67 -21.73 29.77
CA LEU A 720 -9.23 -22.28 31.05
C LEU A 720 -9.48 -21.31 32.19
N LEU A 721 -9.35 -20.01 31.94
CA LEU A 721 -9.61 -18.96 32.94
C LEU A 721 -11.11 -18.69 33.19
N THR A 722 -12.03 -19.15 32.31
CA THR A 722 -13.46 -19.05 32.56
C THR A 722 -13.95 -20.10 33.58
N ALA A 723 -13.19 -21.18 33.81
CA ALA A 723 -13.51 -22.28 34.72
C ALA A 723 -12.87 -22.15 36.11
N LEU A 724 -12.45 -20.94 36.52
CA LEU A 724 -11.81 -20.66 37.78
C LEU A 724 -12.87 -20.60 38.91
N GLU A 725 -13.09 -21.70 39.63
CA GLU A 725 -14.01 -21.76 40.77
C GLU A 725 -13.28 -21.77 42.14
N ASP A 726 -12.05 -22.26 42.24
CA ASP A 726 -11.42 -22.68 43.48
C ASP A 726 -10.40 -21.73 44.12
N GLY A 727 -10.20 -20.51 43.63
CA GLY A 727 -9.26 -19.54 44.22
C GLY A 727 -7.80 -19.97 44.22
N SER A 728 -7.44 -21.04 43.48
CA SER A 728 -6.09 -21.58 43.40
C SER A 728 -5.30 -20.91 42.29
N TYR A 729 -4.20 -20.24 42.63
CA TYR A 729 -3.30 -19.61 41.69
C TYR A 729 -2.55 -20.64 40.83
N VAL A 730 -1.90 -21.63 41.42
CA VAL A 730 -0.97 -22.53 40.72
C VAL A 730 -1.69 -23.54 39.81
N SER A 731 -2.75 -24.18 40.28
CA SER A 731 -3.51 -25.17 39.50
C SER A 731 -4.60 -24.54 38.63
N GLY A 732 -5.15 -23.40 39.03
CA GLY A 732 -6.23 -22.71 38.36
C GLY A 732 -5.74 -21.65 37.35
N ALA A 733 -5.23 -20.51 37.83
CA ALA A 733 -4.95 -19.35 37.01
C ALA A 733 -3.67 -19.50 36.15
N LEU A 734 -2.59 -20.05 36.71
CA LEU A 734 -1.26 -20.08 36.05
C LEU A 734 -1.24 -20.80 34.71
N PRO A 735 -1.86 -21.99 34.48
CA PRO A 735 -1.86 -22.64 33.18
C PRO A 735 -2.57 -21.81 32.08
N GLY A 736 -3.72 -21.22 32.41
CA GLY A 736 -4.44 -20.33 31.50
C GLY A 736 -3.65 -19.09 31.14
N MET A 737 -3.00 -18.46 32.12
CA MET A 737 -2.11 -17.32 31.95
C MET A 737 -0.92 -17.61 31.02
N LEU A 738 -0.26 -18.76 31.22
CA LEU A 738 0.89 -19.17 30.40
C LEU A 738 0.47 -19.40 28.94
N LEU A 739 -0.66 -20.08 28.71
CA LEU A 739 -1.18 -20.32 27.37
C LEU A 739 -1.64 -19.03 26.67
N ALA A 740 -2.40 -18.18 27.40
CA ALA A 740 -2.85 -16.91 26.87
C ALA A 740 -1.69 -15.98 26.52
N GLY A 741 -0.68 -15.87 27.40
CA GLY A 741 0.52 -15.08 27.17
C GLY A 741 1.35 -15.60 25.99
N LEU A 742 1.60 -16.92 25.95
CA LEU A 742 2.32 -17.54 24.84
C LEU A 742 1.61 -17.31 23.50
N GLY A 743 0.29 -17.51 23.46
CA GLY A 743 -0.55 -17.31 22.30
C GLY A 743 -0.52 -15.88 21.78
N THR A 744 -0.72 -14.91 22.69
CA THR A 744 -0.63 -13.47 22.38
C THR A 744 0.73 -13.13 21.78
N GLY A 745 1.84 -13.58 22.40
CA GLY A 745 3.20 -13.34 21.90
C GLY A 745 3.42 -13.92 20.51
N ILE A 746 2.88 -15.11 20.22
CA ILE A 746 2.98 -15.73 18.89
C ILE A 746 2.18 -14.96 17.85
N ALA A 747 0.97 -14.49 18.19
CA ALA A 747 0.07 -13.82 17.24
C ALA A 747 0.52 -12.40 16.87
N PHE A 748 1.03 -11.60 17.82
CA PHE A 748 1.32 -10.19 17.63
C PHE A 748 2.39 -9.91 16.56
N VAL A 749 3.49 -10.70 16.55
CA VAL A 749 4.61 -10.48 15.62
C VAL A 749 4.18 -10.57 14.15
N PRO A 750 3.50 -11.65 13.68
CA PRO A 750 3.09 -11.73 12.28
C PRO A 750 2.00 -10.72 11.93
N VAL A 751 1.13 -10.38 12.87
CA VAL A 751 0.08 -9.36 12.67
C VAL A 751 0.70 -7.98 12.46
N LEU A 752 1.63 -7.54 13.33
CA LEU A 752 2.36 -6.29 13.19
C LEU A 752 3.17 -6.25 11.89
N ALA A 753 3.89 -7.33 11.58
CA ALA A 753 4.69 -7.43 10.37
C ALA A 753 3.84 -7.38 9.08
N THR A 754 2.63 -7.96 9.09
CA THR A 754 1.71 -7.95 7.95
C THR A 754 1.04 -6.58 7.79
N ALA A 755 0.59 -5.98 8.88
CA ALA A 755 -0.07 -4.69 8.87
C ALA A 755 0.87 -3.55 8.44
N THR A 756 2.16 -3.58 8.89
CA THR A 756 3.19 -2.59 8.50
C THR A 756 3.95 -2.97 7.22
N GLY A 757 3.83 -4.22 6.74
CA GLY A 757 4.55 -4.73 5.57
C GLY A 757 4.06 -4.19 4.23
N ARG A 758 4.99 -4.01 3.23
CA ARG A 758 4.73 -3.66 1.83
C ARG A 758 4.21 -2.25 1.49
N GLY A 759 4.08 -1.34 2.45
CA GLY A 759 4.14 0.09 2.14
C GLY A 759 5.61 0.46 1.98
N GLY A 760 6.01 1.16 0.91
CA GLY A 760 7.40 1.61 0.78
C GLY A 760 7.83 2.37 2.04
N PRO A 761 9.14 2.53 2.28
CA PRO A 761 9.66 3.21 3.48
C PRO A 761 9.13 4.65 3.65
N GLU A 762 8.47 5.18 2.63
CA GLU A 762 7.97 6.56 2.59
C GLU A 762 6.70 6.81 3.41
N ARG A 763 5.87 5.77 3.68
CA ARG A 763 4.58 5.87 4.40
C ARG A 763 4.45 4.87 5.55
N SER A 764 5.55 4.51 6.19
CA SER A 764 5.50 3.56 7.31
C SER A 764 4.95 4.20 8.60
N GLY A 765 5.04 5.53 8.74
CA GLY A 765 4.44 6.26 9.86
C GLY A 765 2.92 6.19 9.85
N GLY A 766 2.27 6.45 8.71
CA GLY A 766 0.82 6.31 8.57
C GLY A 766 0.33 4.87 8.81
N ALA A 767 1.07 3.86 8.31
CA ALA A 767 0.76 2.45 8.58
C ALA A 767 0.94 2.10 10.07
N ALA A 768 1.99 2.60 10.73
CA ALA A 768 2.21 2.44 12.16
C ALA A 768 1.09 3.13 12.97
N GLY A 769 0.67 4.34 12.56
CA GLY A 769 -0.47 5.04 13.15
C GLY A 769 -1.77 4.23 13.07
N ALA A 770 -2.07 3.62 11.92
CA ALA A 770 -3.24 2.76 11.77
C ALA A 770 -3.18 1.51 12.67
N VAL A 771 -2.01 0.88 12.79
CA VAL A 771 -1.77 -0.28 13.66
C VAL A 771 -1.99 0.08 15.13
N THR A 772 -1.39 1.17 15.60
CA THR A 772 -1.51 1.61 16.99
C THR A 772 -2.93 2.09 17.30
N THR A 773 -3.61 2.74 16.34
CA THR A 773 -5.03 3.12 16.48
C THR A 773 -5.93 1.88 16.57
N ALA A 774 -5.72 0.86 15.74
CA ALA A 774 -6.49 -0.38 15.83
C ALA A 774 -6.31 -1.08 17.19
N GLN A 775 -5.09 -1.07 17.72
CA GLN A 775 -4.79 -1.61 19.05
C GLN A 775 -5.51 -0.82 20.14
N GLU A 776 -5.47 0.52 20.09
CA GLU A 776 -6.12 1.38 21.08
C GLU A 776 -7.64 1.27 21.07
N VAL A 777 -8.25 1.23 19.88
CA VAL A 777 -9.70 0.98 19.74
C VAL A 777 -10.09 -0.36 20.38
N GLY A 778 -9.28 -1.41 20.16
CA GLY A 778 -9.47 -2.70 20.81
C GLY A 778 -9.37 -2.61 22.33
N THR A 779 -8.33 -1.95 22.85
CA THR A 779 -8.13 -1.73 24.29
C THR A 779 -9.30 -1.00 24.92
N ALA A 780 -9.79 0.08 24.28
CA ALA A 780 -10.96 0.83 24.74
C ALA A 780 -12.24 -0.02 24.74
N PHE A 781 -12.42 -0.88 23.72
CA PHE A 781 -13.53 -1.82 23.66
C PHE A 781 -13.44 -2.88 24.79
N GLY A 782 -12.24 -3.43 25.02
CA GLY A 782 -11.99 -4.37 26.11
C GLY A 782 -12.26 -3.78 27.49
N ALA A 783 -11.90 -2.50 27.71
CA ALA A 783 -12.20 -1.78 28.93
C ALA A 783 -13.72 -1.61 29.14
N ALA A 784 -14.47 -1.33 28.09
CA ALA A 784 -15.92 -1.12 28.15
C ALA A 784 -16.70 -2.41 28.50
N LEU A 785 -16.16 -3.58 28.18
CA LEU A 785 -16.80 -4.88 28.47
C LEU A 785 -16.73 -5.28 29.94
N LEU A 786 -15.89 -4.63 30.74
CA LEU A 786 -15.67 -4.94 32.16
C LEU A 786 -16.83 -4.56 33.11
N ALA A 787 -17.89 -3.94 32.61
CA ALA A 787 -19.01 -3.50 33.43
C ALA A 787 -19.92 -4.64 33.97
N GLY A 788 -19.54 -5.92 33.82
CA GLY A 788 -20.29 -7.11 34.22
C GLY A 788 -19.49 -8.06 35.12
N HIS A 789 -20.11 -9.20 35.49
CA HIS A 789 -19.43 -10.26 36.23
C HIS A 789 -18.21 -10.79 35.49
N THR A 790 -17.13 -11.07 36.20
CA THR A 790 -15.82 -11.51 35.63
C THR A 790 -15.91 -12.68 34.65
N ALA A 791 -16.76 -13.67 34.95
CA ALA A 791 -16.98 -14.83 34.08
C ALA A 791 -17.62 -14.44 32.72
N VAL A 792 -18.65 -13.58 32.70
CA VAL A 792 -19.32 -13.10 31.49
C VAL A 792 -18.32 -12.30 30.64
N THR A 793 -17.50 -11.48 31.28
CA THR A 793 -16.49 -10.66 30.64
C THR A 793 -15.42 -11.52 29.93
N LEU A 794 -14.98 -12.62 30.55
CA LEU A 794 -14.04 -13.57 29.92
C LEU A 794 -14.67 -14.30 28.72
N TRP A 795 -15.95 -14.64 28.75
CA TRP A 795 -16.66 -15.22 27.60
C TRP A 795 -16.73 -14.27 26.42
N TRP A 796 -16.92 -12.96 26.64
CA TRP A 796 -16.82 -11.95 25.58
C TRP A 796 -15.41 -11.87 25.00
N ALA A 797 -14.37 -11.96 25.84
CA ALA A 797 -12.98 -12.00 25.39
C ALA A 797 -12.70 -13.25 24.53
N VAL A 798 -13.21 -14.43 24.90
CA VAL A 798 -13.14 -15.65 24.10
C VAL A 798 -13.83 -15.45 22.75
N GLY A 799 -15.04 -14.89 22.74
CA GLY A 799 -15.78 -14.59 21.50
C GLY A 799 -14.99 -13.66 20.57
N ALA A 800 -14.41 -12.59 21.12
CA ALA A 800 -13.58 -11.66 20.35
C ALA A 800 -12.35 -12.35 19.72
N VAL A 801 -11.67 -13.22 20.47
CA VAL A 801 -10.51 -13.97 19.92
C VAL A 801 -10.95 -14.98 18.86
N VAL A 802 -12.08 -15.68 19.04
CA VAL A 802 -12.62 -16.59 18.02
C VAL A 802 -12.94 -15.84 16.71
N VAL A 803 -13.57 -14.66 16.81
CA VAL A 803 -13.81 -13.81 15.63
C VAL A 803 -12.47 -13.35 15.02
N ALA A 804 -11.48 -12.99 15.83
CA ALA A 804 -10.13 -12.64 15.35
C ALA A 804 -9.47 -13.82 14.60
N VAL A 805 -9.62 -15.06 15.09
CA VAL A 805 -9.14 -16.28 14.41
C VAL A 805 -9.80 -16.43 13.05
N LEU A 806 -11.13 -16.28 12.97
CA LEU A 806 -11.87 -16.39 11.71
C LEU A 806 -11.43 -15.31 10.71
N ILE A 807 -11.34 -14.05 11.14
CA ILE A 807 -10.86 -12.95 10.30
C ILE A 807 -9.43 -13.25 9.82
N ALA A 808 -8.51 -13.60 10.70
CA ALA A 808 -7.13 -13.93 10.34
C ALA A 808 -7.05 -15.10 9.37
N ALA A 809 -7.85 -16.15 9.59
CA ALA A 809 -7.91 -17.33 8.75
C ALA A 809 -8.46 -17.05 7.35
N LEU A 810 -9.41 -16.13 7.21
CA LEU A 810 -10.06 -15.82 5.92
C LEU A 810 -9.30 -14.75 5.13
N THR A 811 -8.68 -13.77 5.80
CA THR A 811 -8.15 -12.58 5.14
C THR A 811 -6.63 -12.56 5.00
N ILE A 812 -5.87 -13.16 5.94
CA ILE A 812 -4.40 -13.14 5.89
C ILE A 812 -3.94 -14.22 4.89
N ARG A 813 -3.21 -13.80 3.86
CA ARG A 813 -2.73 -14.68 2.80
C ARG A 813 -1.62 -15.63 3.27
N THR A 814 -1.60 -16.83 2.70
CA THR A 814 -0.65 -17.92 3.03
C THR A 814 0.70 -17.83 2.34
N GLY A 815 1.06 -16.68 1.76
CA GLY A 815 2.34 -16.52 1.06
C GLY A 815 3.52 -16.99 1.92
N ALA A 816 4.15 -18.11 1.53
CA ALA A 816 5.35 -18.61 2.18
C ALA A 816 6.52 -17.64 2.00
N PRO A 817 7.37 -17.44 3.02
CA PRO A 817 8.57 -16.63 2.87
C PRO A 817 9.54 -17.32 1.92
N ARG A 818 10.11 -16.56 0.96
CA ARG A 818 11.14 -17.06 0.04
C ARG A 818 12.29 -17.69 0.82
N ARG A 819 12.65 -18.94 0.47
CA ARG A 819 13.97 -19.48 0.82
C ARG A 819 15.04 -18.58 0.20
N PRO A 820 16.06 -18.15 0.95
CA PRO A 820 17.20 -17.49 0.34
C PRO A 820 17.82 -18.47 -0.67
N ALA A 821 18.06 -18.01 -1.89
CA ALA A 821 18.87 -18.77 -2.85
C ALA A 821 20.20 -19.11 -2.17
N ALA A 822 20.56 -20.39 -2.21
CA ALA A 822 21.89 -20.82 -1.77
C ALA A 822 22.93 -20.03 -2.58
N PRO A 823 24.01 -19.52 -1.97
CA PRO A 823 25.08 -18.91 -2.73
C PRO A 823 25.62 -19.97 -3.70
N LEU A 824 25.58 -19.66 -4.99
CA LEU A 824 26.28 -20.43 -6.01
C LEU A 824 27.76 -20.41 -5.58
N LEU A 825 28.27 -21.57 -5.14
CA LEU A 825 29.69 -21.80 -4.98
C LEU A 825 30.30 -21.54 -6.36
N ALA A 826 31.11 -20.49 -6.45
CA ALA A 826 32.02 -20.31 -7.58
C ALA A 826 32.90 -21.55 -7.61
N THR A 827 32.72 -22.41 -8.59
CA THR A 827 33.65 -23.43 -8.96
C THR A 827 34.75 -22.73 -9.72
N ASP A 828 35.87 -22.44 -9.01
CA ASP A 828 37.15 -22.17 -9.64
C ASP A 828 37.54 -23.38 -10.48
N GLY A 829 37.78 -23.20 -11.77
CA GLY A 829 38.31 -24.10 -12.74
C GLY A 829 38.85 -23.33 -13.95
#